data_7f569979272860b9139b43de3e365634
#
_entry.id   7f569979272860b9139b43de3e365634
#
_cell.length_a   1.000
_cell.length_b   1.000
_cell.length_c   1.000
_cell.angle_alpha   90.00
_cell.angle_beta   90.00
_cell.angle_gamma   90.00
#
_symmetry.space_group_name_H-M   'P 1'
#
loop_
_entity.id
_entity.type
_entity.pdbx_description
1 polymer ?
#
loop_
_entity_poly.entity_id
_entity_poly.type
_entity_poly.pdbx_seq_one_letter_code
_entity_poly.pdbx_strand_id
1 'polypeptide(L)'
;MRPLFALLLLLPHLFTGALSARSHPNAAAVPDGYPFLFGAQYYRAPTPETECWETDLSRMKELGFTDVKFWVQWRWNNRRENEYDFGDLDRLTDLAEKNGLRVTFNTIFDVAPVWLYEKYPDAKQLANDGRRIEPYTVGHRQGGGHPGPCYNHPGALEARKAFMRQAILHFRDRKGVRFWDVWNEPELSFPQRDAQLDRLVCYCDHCRAEFIGWLQRKYRDIETLNRIWGRCYNDWEEVELPRNTETIKDFIDWRLFHSYTMTREAQWRLEMVRELAPEQAAYLHVVPNTMQPFNAVSTCTDDFAVAEMCDVFAATMNNGPFFTPQVLSAGRGKICYNVESHINGGGITTHQAMLGMDDLLHDFIPQIGLGIKGFLFWQYRPEVLGIEAPAWGLTQLDGTDREITRAASQFVRTLAPVSDKLMRSFPQAPQIGIWKSVGNEIFHYCMFRNFDGLAAGVNAYAEYCYRNSYGYRFVNSEGLERLDGIRVLILPDCYYLSQREAEAIDAWVRKGGTLLVEAHAGGYNDDTGRHSRRLPGLGLDDKWNLREKNTTSTFRLKLDTQEGVNVRLSEDAAKALRDFGVSGGPYVPVAMRNGDILWGALRYAELDAPDADTLGAFRPGTACIVRKKIGDGTLYYCGTNVGEGSFKNKAAFDALLGEVLRTGNAAPTLGARGGVRADALYERDRLNFIALRNPGAEARPVSLGFEGRARGLFSGLEIEGGREISVPAGFCDLFTVEPE
;
A
#
# COMPACT_ATOMS: atom_id res chain seq x y z
N MET A 1 -27.01 55.47 -1.03
CA MET A 1 -26.30 54.68 -0.02
C MET A 1 -26.29 53.22 -0.49
N ARG A 2 -25.14 52.78 -0.95
CA ARG A 2 -24.89 51.37 -1.34
C ARG A 2 -24.16 50.71 -0.17
N PRO A 3 -24.52 49.49 0.27
CA PRO A 3 -23.63 48.69 1.12
C PRO A 3 -22.62 47.95 0.24
N LEU A 4 -21.36 48.11 0.57
CA LEU A 4 -20.26 47.29 0.05
C LEU A 4 -20.46 45.84 0.56
N PHE A 5 -20.62 44.93 -0.39
CA PHE A 5 -20.35 43.51 -0.14
C PHE A 5 -18.84 43.27 -0.34
N ALA A 6 -18.16 43.02 0.78
CA ALA A 6 -16.80 42.52 0.74
C ALA A 6 -16.80 41.09 0.23
N LEU A 7 -16.36 40.91 -1.00
CA LEU A 7 -16.13 39.61 -1.63
C LEU A 7 -14.83 39.06 -1.01
N LEU A 8 -14.95 38.17 -0.03
CA LEU A 8 -13.85 37.31 0.39
C LEU A 8 -13.54 36.36 -0.76
N LEU A 9 -12.51 36.69 -1.51
CA LEU A 9 -11.82 35.78 -2.44
C LEU A 9 -11.16 34.69 -1.58
N LEU A 10 -11.86 33.59 -1.36
CA LEU A 10 -11.28 32.31 -0.99
C LEU A 10 -10.53 31.79 -2.22
N LEU A 11 -9.25 32.13 -2.30
CA LEU A 11 -8.30 31.43 -3.14
C LEU A 11 -8.38 29.94 -2.83
N PRO A 12 -8.47 29.06 -3.83
CA PRO A 12 -8.26 27.66 -3.62
C PRO A 12 -6.77 27.46 -3.33
N HIS A 13 -6.38 27.47 -2.07
CA HIS A 13 -5.18 26.77 -1.69
C HIS A 13 -5.51 25.28 -1.88
N LEU A 14 -5.25 24.78 -3.08
CA LEU A 14 -4.63 23.47 -3.23
C LEU A 14 -3.71 23.29 -2.02
N PHE A 15 -3.80 22.18 -1.34
CA PHE A 15 -2.97 21.78 -0.23
C PHE A 15 -1.50 22.23 -0.37
N THR A 16 -1.25 23.50 -0.13
CA THR A 16 0.04 24.09 0.18
C THR A 16 -0.07 24.75 1.54
N GLY A 17 -0.77 24.10 2.47
CA GLY A 17 -0.46 24.29 3.86
C GLY A 17 0.95 23.71 4.00
N ALA A 18 1.91 24.58 4.24
CA ALA A 18 3.20 24.19 4.76
C ALA A 18 2.97 23.46 6.10
N LEU A 19 2.59 22.19 6.03
CA LEU A 19 2.90 21.25 7.06
C LEU A 19 4.42 21.27 7.11
N SER A 20 4.97 21.87 8.16
CA SER A 20 6.41 21.88 8.42
C SER A 20 6.87 20.44 8.12
N ALA A 21 7.80 20.31 7.18
CA ALA A 21 8.46 19.08 6.88
C ALA A 21 9.04 18.57 8.21
N ARG A 22 8.25 17.75 8.94
CA ARG A 22 8.82 16.91 9.97
C ARG A 22 9.71 15.96 9.20
N SER A 23 10.99 16.23 9.21
CA SER A 23 12.02 15.27 8.84
C SER A 23 11.59 13.90 9.36
N HIS A 24 11.92 12.84 8.61
CA HIS A 24 11.89 11.47 9.15
C HIS A 24 12.29 11.57 10.62
N PRO A 25 11.59 10.95 11.55
CA PRO A 25 12.02 10.97 12.93
C PRO A 25 13.33 10.20 13.06
N ASN A 26 14.44 10.83 12.69
CA ASN A 26 15.64 10.61 13.43
C ASN A 26 15.30 11.13 14.81
N ALA A 27 14.70 10.26 15.64
CA ALA A 27 14.46 10.50 17.06
C ALA A 27 13.97 11.92 17.48
N ALA A 28 13.24 12.64 16.61
CA ALA A 28 12.39 13.71 17.08
C ALA A 28 11.22 13.03 17.78
N ALA A 29 11.12 13.18 19.07
CA ALA A 29 10.23 12.59 20.03
C ALA A 29 9.05 11.83 19.39
N VAL A 30 9.01 10.50 19.56
CA VAL A 30 7.74 9.75 19.54
C VAL A 30 6.77 10.63 20.32
N PRO A 31 5.62 11.05 19.75
CA PRO A 31 4.66 11.80 20.51
C PRO A 31 4.39 11.00 21.78
N ASP A 32 4.64 11.60 22.96
CA ASP A 32 4.43 10.93 24.24
C ASP A 32 3.00 10.38 24.24
N GLY A 33 2.84 9.09 24.46
CA GLY A 33 1.54 8.48 24.63
C GLY A 33 1.14 7.36 23.68
N TYR A 34 1.89 7.07 22.61
CA TYR A 34 1.57 5.91 21.75
C TYR A 34 2.32 4.66 22.22
N PRO A 35 1.60 3.58 22.57
CA PRO A 35 2.22 2.35 23.05
C PRO A 35 2.66 1.43 21.91
N PHE A 36 3.54 0.48 22.21
CA PHE A 36 3.68 -0.71 21.37
C PHE A 36 2.41 -1.56 21.55
N LEU A 37 1.72 -1.91 20.45
CA LEU A 37 0.47 -2.66 20.52
C LEU A 37 0.73 -4.17 20.57
N PHE A 38 0.08 -4.83 21.54
CA PHE A 38 -0.01 -6.28 21.61
C PHE A 38 -1.44 -6.69 21.89
N GLY A 39 -2.17 -7.20 20.91
CA GLY A 39 -3.56 -7.51 21.14
C GLY A 39 -4.22 -8.27 19.99
N ALA A 40 -5.53 -8.32 20.06
CA ALA A 40 -6.34 -8.97 19.03
C ALA A 40 -7.64 -8.21 18.78
N GLN A 41 -8.19 -8.38 17.59
CA GLN A 41 -9.58 -8.09 17.32
C GLN A 41 -10.44 -9.17 17.99
N TYR A 42 -11.59 -8.78 18.52
CA TYR A 42 -12.38 -9.69 19.33
C TYR A 42 -13.86 -9.70 18.94
N TYR A 43 -14.52 -8.56 18.95
CA TYR A 43 -15.96 -8.50 18.74
C TYR A 43 -16.35 -7.90 17.39
N ARG A 44 -17.04 -8.73 16.59
CA ARG A 44 -17.72 -8.35 15.36
C ARG A 44 -19.16 -8.87 15.44
N ALA A 45 -20.09 -8.03 15.89
CA ALA A 45 -21.45 -8.44 16.20
C ALA A 45 -22.07 -9.35 15.11
N PRO A 46 -22.73 -10.46 15.49
CA PRO A 46 -23.08 -10.87 16.85
C PRO A 46 -22.07 -11.78 17.57
N THR A 47 -20.85 -11.93 17.05
CA THR A 47 -19.86 -12.89 17.57
C THR A 47 -18.62 -12.22 18.14
N PRO A 48 -17.95 -12.85 19.14
CA PRO A 48 -18.42 -14.01 19.91
C PRO A 48 -19.58 -13.66 20.84
N GLU A 49 -20.29 -14.70 21.28
CA GLU A 49 -21.47 -14.59 22.14
C GLU A 49 -21.09 -14.06 23.53
N THR A 50 -22.09 -13.46 24.20
CA THR A 50 -21.94 -12.74 25.48
C THR A 50 -21.30 -13.61 26.58
N GLU A 51 -21.56 -14.91 26.58
CA GLU A 51 -21.06 -15.88 27.55
C GLU A 51 -19.53 -16.05 27.49
N CYS A 52 -18.92 -15.71 26.36
CA CYS A 52 -17.47 -15.80 26.14
C CYS A 52 -16.72 -14.59 26.70
N TRP A 53 -17.34 -13.41 26.75
CA TRP A 53 -16.64 -12.12 26.88
C TRP A 53 -15.77 -11.99 28.13
N GLU A 54 -16.30 -12.33 29.31
CA GLU A 54 -15.56 -12.18 30.57
C GLU A 54 -14.34 -13.11 30.61
N THR A 55 -14.54 -14.38 30.23
CA THR A 55 -13.46 -15.37 30.20
C THR A 55 -12.39 -14.99 29.18
N ASP A 56 -12.79 -14.60 27.99
CA ASP A 56 -11.84 -14.30 26.91
C ASP A 56 -11.01 -13.04 27.20
N LEU A 57 -11.64 -11.95 27.64
CA LEU A 57 -10.92 -10.70 27.97
C LEU A 57 -9.99 -10.89 29.17
N SER A 58 -10.39 -11.68 30.18
CA SER A 58 -9.52 -12.07 31.28
C SER A 58 -8.33 -12.90 30.76
N ARG A 59 -8.59 -13.87 29.88
CA ARG A 59 -7.56 -14.72 29.29
C ARG A 59 -6.58 -13.94 28.43
N MET A 60 -7.03 -12.96 27.63
CA MET A 60 -6.16 -12.06 26.88
C MET A 60 -5.16 -11.36 27.81
N LYS A 61 -5.63 -10.84 28.96
CA LYS A 61 -4.75 -10.23 29.97
C LYS A 61 -3.74 -11.20 30.52
N GLU A 62 -4.15 -12.43 30.85
CA GLU A 62 -3.27 -13.48 31.34
C GLU A 62 -2.21 -13.86 30.30
N LEU A 63 -2.53 -13.84 29.02
CA LEU A 63 -1.60 -14.06 27.91
C LEU A 63 -0.57 -12.91 27.73
N GLY A 64 -0.80 -11.78 28.38
CA GLY A 64 0.07 -10.59 28.31
C GLY A 64 -0.37 -9.56 27.29
N PHE A 65 -1.55 -9.72 26.68
CA PHE A 65 -2.10 -8.71 25.77
C PHE A 65 -2.43 -7.43 26.52
N THR A 66 -2.28 -6.32 25.82
CA THR A 66 -2.49 -4.97 26.34
C THR A 66 -3.59 -4.22 25.59
N ASP A 67 -4.01 -4.74 24.44
CA ASP A 67 -4.92 -4.07 23.52
C ASP A 67 -6.01 -5.03 23.00
N VAL A 68 -7.20 -4.50 22.78
CA VAL A 68 -8.32 -5.21 22.15
C VAL A 68 -9.07 -4.27 21.21
N LYS A 69 -9.55 -4.81 20.09
CA LYS A 69 -10.28 -4.05 19.08
C LYS A 69 -11.69 -4.59 18.93
N PHE A 70 -12.69 -3.70 19.00
CA PHE A 70 -14.13 -3.99 18.84
C PHE A 70 -14.68 -3.27 17.63
N TRP A 71 -15.63 -3.90 16.94
CA TRP A 71 -16.30 -3.33 15.78
C TRP A 71 -17.58 -2.59 16.17
N VAL A 72 -17.67 -1.34 15.78
CA VAL A 72 -18.86 -0.49 15.90
C VAL A 72 -19.59 -0.55 14.58
N GLN A 73 -20.56 -1.44 14.44
CA GLN A 73 -21.22 -1.73 13.19
C GLN A 73 -22.51 -0.93 13.03
N TRP A 74 -22.60 -0.13 11.98
CA TRP A 74 -23.72 0.77 11.76
C TRP A 74 -25.08 0.07 11.81
N ARG A 75 -25.29 -1.03 11.04
CA ARG A 75 -26.57 -1.76 11.05
C ARG A 75 -26.90 -2.38 12.39
N TRP A 76 -25.91 -2.84 13.12
CA TRP A 76 -26.11 -3.50 14.41
C TRP A 76 -26.48 -2.50 15.51
N ASN A 77 -25.76 -1.40 15.59
CA ASN A 77 -25.92 -0.41 16.65
C ASN A 77 -26.94 0.71 16.32
N ASN A 78 -27.50 0.73 15.09
CA ASN A 78 -28.51 1.72 14.65
C ASN A 78 -29.60 1.05 13.80
N ARG A 79 -30.34 0.11 14.39
CA ARG A 79 -31.34 -0.71 13.70
C ARG A 79 -32.54 0.08 13.18
N ARG A 80 -32.87 1.20 13.85
CA ARG A 80 -33.90 2.16 13.44
C ARG A 80 -33.31 3.56 13.39
N GLU A 81 -33.86 4.38 12.56
CA GLU A 81 -33.44 5.78 12.45
C GLU A 81 -33.52 6.49 13.83
N ASN A 82 -32.44 7.20 14.21
CA ASN A 82 -32.29 7.92 15.47
C ASN A 82 -32.31 7.05 16.74
N GLU A 83 -32.31 5.73 16.64
CA GLU A 83 -32.17 4.83 17.79
C GLU A 83 -30.76 4.22 17.77
N TYR A 84 -29.96 4.50 18.80
CA TYR A 84 -28.57 4.03 18.91
C TYR A 84 -28.44 3.12 20.12
N ASP A 85 -27.93 1.93 19.93
CA ASP A 85 -27.73 0.92 20.97
C ASP A 85 -26.26 0.48 21.00
N PHE A 86 -25.56 0.85 22.08
CA PHE A 86 -24.16 0.51 22.31
C PHE A 86 -23.99 -0.39 23.55
N GLY A 87 -25.06 -1.02 24.05
CA GLY A 87 -25.04 -1.77 25.31
C GLY A 87 -24.08 -2.98 25.30
N ASP A 88 -23.88 -3.61 24.16
CA ASP A 88 -22.87 -4.66 23.95
C ASP A 88 -21.44 -4.09 24.07
N LEU A 89 -21.17 -2.97 23.41
CA LEU A 89 -19.88 -2.30 23.43
C LEU A 89 -19.57 -1.68 24.80
N ASP A 90 -20.58 -1.18 25.53
CA ASP A 90 -20.42 -0.72 26.91
C ASP A 90 -19.93 -1.84 27.80
N ARG A 91 -20.61 -2.99 27.78
CA ARG A 91 -20.21 -4.16 28.57
C ARG A 91 -18.83 -4.67 28.21
N LEU A 92 -18.51 -4.75 26.92
CA LEU A 92 -17.17 -5.15 26.45
C LEU A 92 -16.09 -4.17 26.90
N THR A 93 -16.38 -2.87 26.84
CA THR A 93 -15.47 -1.82 27.32
C THR A 93 -15.25 -1.91 28.83
N ASP A 94 -16.31 -2.12 29.62
CA ASP A 94 -16.21 -2.33 31.07
C ASP A 94 -15.31 -3.53 31.41
N LEU A 95 -15.48 -4.64 30.70
CA LEU A 95 -14.67 -5.84 30.86
C LEU A 95 -13.20 -5.62 30.43
N ALA A 96 -12.98 -4.89 29.36
CA ALA A 96 -11.64 -4.53 28.90
C ALA A 96 -10.93 -3.64 29.93
N GLU A 97 -11.60 -2.58 30.42
CA GLU A 97 -11.07 -1.69 31.46
C GLU A 97 -10.81 -2.43 32.78
N LYS A 98 -11.70 -3.33 33.20
CA LYS A 98 -11.53 -4.20 34.39
C LYS A 98 -10.23 -5.03 34.28
N ASN A 99 -9.90 -5.49 33.08
CA ASN A 99 -8.70 -6.27 32.81
C ASN A 99 -7.46 -5.41 32.43
N GLY A 100 -7.60 -4.07 32.39
CA GLY A 100 -6.52 -3.15 32.02
C GLY A 100 -6.12 -3.25 30.56
N LEU A 101 -7.02 -3.66 29.68
CA LEU A 101 -6.86 -3.66 28.23
C LEU A 101 -7.23 -2.30 27.64
N ARG A 102 -6.42 -1.78 26.71
CA ARG A 102 -6.76 -0.59 25.95
C ARG A 102 -7.69 -0.97 24.81
N VAL A 103 -8.70 -0.14 24.57
CA VAL A 103 -9.72 -0.39 23.55
C VAL A 103 -9.46 0.44 22.29
N THR A 104 -9.57 -0.19 21.17
CA THR A 104 -9.70 0.43 19.84
C THR A 104 -11.11 0.17 19.32
N PHE A 105 -11.85 1.20 18.93
CA PHE A 105 -13.10 1.05 18.22
C PHE A 105 -12.89 1.15 16.71
N ASN A 106 -13.43 0.19 15.96
CA ASN A 106 -13.39 0.16 14.49
C ASN A 106 -14.80 0.43 13.93
N THR A 107 -14.99 1.56 13.26
CA THR A 107 -16.29 1.91 12.68
C THR A 107 -16.50 1.27 11.31
N ILE A 108 -17.65 0.58 11.15
CA ILE A 108 -18.01 -0.18 9.95
C ILE A 108 -19.29 0.38 9.33
N PHE A 109 -19.15 1.16 8.28
CA PHE A 109 -20.27 1.80 7.56
C PHE A 109 -20.78 1.05 6.34
N ASP A 110 -20.01 0.12 5.84
CA ASP A 110 -20.40 -0.75 4.73
C ASP A 110 -21.50 -1.76 5.10
N VAL A 111 -21.76 -1.94 6.40
CA VAL A 111 -22.93 -2.67 6.93
C VAL A 111 -24.08 -1.69 7.22
N ALA A 112 -24.63 -1.06 6.21
CA ALA A 112 -25.65 -0.03 6.34
C ALA A 112 -27.02 -0.59 6.80
N PRO A 113 -27.78 0.13 7.64
CA PRO A 113 -29.07 -0.31 8.15
C PRO A 113 -30.15 -0.33 7.06
N VAL A 114 -31.16 -1.19 7.25
CA VAL A 114 -32.27 -1.36 6.27
C VAL A 114 -33.05 -0.06 6.08
N TRP A 115 -33.37 0.65 7.18
CA TRP A 115 -34.15 1.90 7.14
C TRP A 115 -33.53 2.97 6.22
N LEU A 116 -32.19 2.93 6.03
CA LEU A 116 -31.51 3.88 5.16
C LEU A 116 -31.97 3.76 3.70
N TYR A 117 -32.10 2.53 3.21
CA TYR A 117 -32.51 2.26 1.83
C TYR A 117 -34.02 2.34 1.62
N GLU A 118 -34.80 2.24 2.70
CA GLU A 118 -36.23 2.55 2.68
C GLU A 118 -36.47 4.06 2.54
N LYS A 119 -35.65 4.85 3.27
CA LYS A 119 -35.70 6.32 3.22
C LYS A 119 -35.06 6.89 1.95
N TYR A 120 -33.95 6.30 1.51
CA TYR A 120 -33.15 6.76 0.36
C TYR A 120 -32.90 5.58 -0.60
N PRO A 121 -33.90 5.20 -1.44
CA PRO A 121 -33.74 4.07 -2.37
C PRO A 121 -32.62 4.28 -3.42
N ASP A 122 -32.33 5.54 -3.74
CA ASP A 122 -31.29 5.97 -4.67
C ASP A 122 -29.89 6.01 -4.06
N ALA A 123 -29.75 5.77 -2.74
CA ALA A 123 -28.45 5.65 -2.10
C ALA A 123 -27.68 4.37 -2.47
N LYS A 124 -28.34 3.37 -3.06
CA LYS A 124 -27.67 2.17 -3.57
C LYS A 124 -26.67 2.52 -4.67
N GLN A 125 -25.50 1.92 -4.63
CA GLN A 125 -24.47 2.13 -5.66
C GLN A 125 -24.97 1.68 -7.03
N LEU A 126 -24.53 2.36 -8.09
CA LEU A 126 -24.86 2.06 -9.49
C LEU A 126 -23.57 1.63 -10.22
N ALA A 127 -23.60 0.46 -10.85
CA ALA A 127 -22.46 -0.04 -11.62
C ALA A 127 -22.35 0.62 -13.00
N ASN A 128 -21.19 0.48 -13.63
CA ASN A 128 -20.92 0.99 -14.99
C ASN A 128 -21.86 0.41 -16.06
N ASP A 129 -22.43 -0.78 -15.85
CA ASP A 129 -23.41 -1.43 -16.72
C ASP A 129 -24.87 -1.00 -16.46
N GLY A 130 -25.09 -0.07 -15.53
CA GLY A 130 -26.40 0.46 -15.17
C GLY A 130 -27.18 -0.34 -14.15
N ARG A 131 -26.65 -1.44 -13.62
CA ARG A 131 -27.29 -2.20 -12.55
C ARG A 131 -27.07 -1.54 -11.19
N ARG A 132 -28.11 -1.48 -10.37
CA ARG A 132 -27.98 -1.10 -8.96
C ARG A 132 -27.41 -2.28 -8.17
N ILE A 133 -26.48 -1.97 -7.28
CA ILE A 133 -25.90 -2.95 -6.38
C ILE A 133 -26.82 -3.11 -5.19
N GLU A 134 -27.40 -4.28 -5.03
CA GLU A 134 -28.25 -4.58 -3.89
C GLU A 134 -27.40 -4.91 -2.65
N PRO A 135 -27.65 -4.24 -1.51
CA PRO A 135 -27.00 -4.59 -0.25
C PRO A 135 -27.42 -5.97 0.22
N TYR A 136 -26.47 -6.81 0.56
CA TYR A 136 -26.72 -8.19 0.98
C TYR A 136 -25.76 -8.60 2.10
N THR A 137 -25.93 -9.82 2.61
CA THR A 137 -25.01 -10.40 3.55
C THR A 137 -23.86 -11.08 2.80
N VAL A 138 -22.65 -10.68 3.06
CA VAL A 138 -21.44 -11.42 2.64
C VAL A 138 -20.87 -12.18 3.82
N GLY A 139 -20.03 -13.16 3.55
CA GLY A 139 -19.59 -14.13 4.55
C GLY A 139 -18.93 -13.54 5.80
N HIS A 140 -18.23 -12.42 5.67
CA HIS A 140 -17.60 -11.70 6.77
C HIS A 140 -18.38 -10.45 7.21
N ARG A 141 -19.61 -10.27 6.76
CA ARG A 141 -20.53 -9.18 7.13
C ARG A 141 -21.87 -9.78 7.55
N GLN A 142 -21.87 -10.59 8.62
CA GLN A 142 -23.04 -11.35 9.07
C GLN A 142 -24.27 -10.47 9.33
N GLY A 143 -24.06 -9.23 9.77
CA GLY A 143 -25.13 -8.25 9.94
C GLY A 143 -25.82 -7.83 8.63
N GLY A 144 -25.20 -8.08 7.49
CA GLY A 144 -25.69 -7.65 6.16
C GLY A 144 -25.46 -6.17 5.87
N GLY A 145 -25.93 -5.72 4.70
CA GLY A 145 -25.87 -4.31 4.30
C GLY A 145 -24.71 -3.95 3.37
N HIS A 146 -23.81 -4.87 3.12
CA HIS A 146 -22.65 -4.70 2.24
C HIS A 146 -23.04 -4.83 0.74
N PRO A 147 -22.43 -4.03 -0.17
CA PRO A 147 -21.63 -2.85 0.11
C PRO A 147 -22.49 -1.72 0.68
N GLY A 148 -21.88 -0.76 1.35
CA GLY A 148 -22.58 0.40 1.87
C GLY A 148 -23.21 1.29 0.80
N PRO A 149 -23.86 2.37 1.20
CA PRO A 149 -24.46 3.31 0.25
C PRO A 149 -23.41 4.06 -0.54
N CYS A 150 -23.84 4.71 -1.62
CA CYS A 150 -23.01 5.67 -2.36
C CYS A 150 -22.41 6.72 -1.42
N TYR A 151 -21.10 6.92 -1.49
CA TYR A 151 -20.39 7.88 -0.64
C TYR A 151 -20.77 9.34 -0.93
N ASN A 152 -21.22 9.64 -2.14
CA ASN A 152 -21.65 10.98 -2.56
C ASN A 152 -23.15 11.23 -2.36
N HIS A 153 -23.94 10.27 -1.85
CA HIS A 153 -25.35 10.49 -1.58
C HIS A 153 -25.51 11.35 -0.32
N PRO A 154 -26.11 12.56 -0.40
CA PRO A 154 -26.11 13.52 0.72
C PRO A 154 -26.84 13.00 1.98
N GLY A 155 -28.01 12.39 1.81
CA GLY A 155 -28.77 11.85 2.96
C GLY A 155 -28.07 10.68 3.63
N ALA A 156 -27.38 9.81 2.85
CA ALA A 156 -26.59 8.72 3.43
C ALA A 156 -25.32 9.23 4.11
N LEU A 157 -24.70 10.30 3.62
CA LEU A 157 -23.56 10.95 4.28
C LEU A 157 -23.96 11.54 5.64
N GLU A 158 -25.07 12.28 5.70
CA GLU A 158 -25.55 12.84 6.99
C GLU A 158 -25.95 11.75 7.99
N ALA A 159 -26.53 10.64 7.53
CA ALA A 159 -26.84 9.49 8.37
C ALA A 159 -25.58 8.83 8.94
N ARG A 160 -24.51 8.66 8.13
CA ARG A 160 -23.19 8.16 8.60
C ARG A 160 -22.59 9.08 9.64
N LYS A 161 -22.59 10.40 9.37
CA LYS A 161 -22.08 11.40 10.31
C LYS A 161 -22.85 11.40 11.63
N ALA A 162 -24.18 11.30 11.57
CA ALA A 162 -25.01 11.24 12.76
C ALA A 162 -24.68 10.01 13.61
N PHE A 163 -24.57 8.84 13.01
CA PHE A 163 -24.20 7.61 13.72
C PHE A 163 -22.81 7.72 14.35
N MET A 164 -21.80 8.14 13.58
CA MET A 164 -20.43 8.27 14.09
C MET A 164 -20.33 9.28 15.22
N ARG A 165 -21.03 10.42 15.11
CA ARG A 165 -21.11 11.43 16.16
C ARG A 165 -21.66 10.85 17.46
N GLN A 166 -22.74 10.06 17.40
CA GLN A 166 -23.33 9.43 18.58
C GLN A 166 -22.37 8.41 19.20
N ALA A 167 -21.71 7.58 18.41
CA ALA A 167 -20.74 6.63 18.92
C ALA A 167 -19.57 7.32 19.63
N ILE A 168 -18.99 8.36 19.01
CA ILE A 168 -17.86 9.09 19.61
C ILE A 168 -18.30 9.79 20.91
N LEU A 169 -19.43 10.51 20.90
CA LEU A 169 -19.94 11.20 22.10
C LEU A 169 -20.24 10.22 23.25
N HIS A 170 -20.69 8.99 22.93
CA HIS A 170 -20.98 7.97 23.91
C HIS A 170 -19.70 7.46 24.61
N PHE A 171 -18.61 7.28 23.85
CA PHE A 171 -17.38 6.66 24.36
C PHE A 171 -16.23 7.63 24.63
N ARG A 172 -16.36 8.93 24.35
CA ARG A 172 -15.25 9.90 24.46
C ARG A 172 -14.65 10.02 25.86
N ASP A 173 -15.46 9.79 26.91
CA ASP A 173 -15.04 9.95 28.31
C ASP A 173 -14.52 8.61 28.91
N ARG A 174 -14.50 7.52 28.14
CA ARG A 174 -14.00 6.21 28.54
C ARG A 174 -12.49 6.18 28.52
N LYS A 175 -11.84 6.00 29.68
CA LYS A 175 -10.39 6.06 29.84
C LYS A 175 -9.66 4.90 29.13
N GLY A 176 -10.31 3.75 28.99
CA GLY A 176 -9.78 2.58 28.28
C GLY A 176 -9.73 2.77 26.77
N VAL A 177 -10.56 3.64 26.20
CA VAL A 177 -10.61 3.88 24.75
C VAL A 177 -9.45 4.80 24.34
N ARG A 178 -8.52 4.27 23.56
CA ARG A 178 -7.30 4.99 23.15
C ARG A 178 -7.31 5.35 21.67
N PHE A 179 -7.98 4.55 20.83
CA PHE A 179 -7.96 4.71 19.38
C PHE A 179 -9.35 4.57 18.78
N TRP A 180 -9.56 5.32 17.71
CA TRP A 180 -10.61 5.13 16.74
C TRP A 180 -9.99 4.72 15.41
N ASP A 181 -10.27 3.50 15.00
CA ASP A 181 -10.06 3.03 13.65
C ASP A 181 -11.31 3.37 12.84
N VAL A 182 -11.25 4.51 12.15
CA VAL A 182 -12.46 5.11 11.58
C VAL A 182 -12.94 4.45 10.30
N TRP A 183 -12.17 3.49 9.77
CA TRP A 183 -12.55 2.78 8.55
C TRP A 183 -11.76 1.47 8.39
N ASN A 184 -12.48 0.37 8.41
CA ASN A 184 -11.93 -0.94 8.10
C ASN A 184 -11.70 -1.08 6.60
N GLU A 185 -10.46 -1.24 6.18
CA GLU A 185 -10.07 -1.62 4.81
C GLU A 185 -10.87 -0.86 3.74
N PRO A 186 -10.68 0.47 3.59
CA PRO A 186 -11.50 1.28 2.70
C PRO A 186 -11.49 0.79 1.25
N GLU A 187 -12.67 0.46 0.74
CA GLU A 187 -12.90 -0.02 -0.62
C GLU A 187 -14.15 0.64 -1.22
N LEU A 188 -14.04 1.12 -2.45
CA LEU A 188 -15.22 1.64 -3.18
C LEU A 188 -16.06 0.52 -3.77
N SER A 189 -15.41 -0.47 -4.37
CA SER A 189 -16.01 -1.71 -4.85
C SER A 189 -15.23 -2.91 -4.33
N PHE A 190 -15.93 -3.99 -4.05
CA PHE A 190 -15.37 -5.21 -3.50
C PHE A 190 -15.12 -6.26 -4.60
N PRO A 191 -13.95 -6.27 -5.23
CA PRO A 191 -13.70 -7.08 -6.43
C PRO A 191 -13.57 -8.58 -6.14
N GLN A 192 -13.28 -8.97 -4.89
CA GLN A 192 -12.95 -10.35 -4.55
C GLN A 192 -14.09 -11.36 -4.76
N ARG A 193 -15.33 -10.89 -4.82
CA ARG A 193 -16.49 -11.79 -4.92
C ARG A 193 -17.34 -11.60 -6.16
N ASP A 194 -17.25 -10.46 -6.78
CA ASP A 194 -17.68 -10.27 -8.13
C ASP A 194 -16.42 -10.40 -9.00
N ALA A 195 -16.14 -11.58 -9.52
CA ALA A 195 -14.96 -11.87 -10.33
C ALA A 195 -14.86 -11.02 -11.63
N GLN A 196 -15.65 -9.97 -11.71
CA GLN A 196 -15.70 -9.05 -12.82
C GLN A 196 -15.15 -7.71 -12.37
N LEU A 197 -13.84 -7.52 -12.52
CA LEU A 197 -13.18 -6.21 -12.46
C LEU A 197 -13.87 -5.16 -13.37
N ASP A 198 -14.73 -5.61 -14.29
CA ASP A 198 -15.51 -4.76 -15.17
C ASP A 198 -16.74 -4.11 -14.49
N ARG A 199 -17.12 -4.55 -13.31
CA ARG A 199 -18.20 -3.93 -12.53
C ARG A 199 -17.69 -2.84 -11.60
N LEU A 200 -17.39 -1.73 -12.17
CA LEU A 200 -16.96 -0.56 -11.42
C LEU A 200 -18.15 0.23 -10.90
N VAL A 201 -18.02 0.81 -9.72
CA VAL A 201 -18.97 1.72 -9.09
C VAL A 201 -18.28 3.06 -8.78
N CYS A 202 -18.97 4.13 -8.45
CA CYS A 202 -20.42 4.32 -8.49
C CYS A 202 -20.78 5.34 -9.60
N TYR A 203 -21.73 4.99 -10.46
CA TYR A 203 -22.15 5.77 -11.63
C TYR A 203 -23.51 6.44 -11.43
N CYS A 204 -23.94 6.68 -10.18
CA CYS A 204 -25.21 7.32 -9.88
C CYS A 204 -25.17 8.85 -10.13
N ASP A 205 -26.35 9.48 -10.14
CA ASP A 205 -26.47 10.93 -10.40
C ASP A 205 -25.74 11.78 -9.36
N HIS A 206 -25.68 11.37 -8.09
CA HIS A 206 -24.93 12.06 -7.05
C HIS A 206 -23.41 12.04 -7.35
N CYS A 207 -22.89 10.90 -7.78
CA CYS A 207 -21.49 10.81 -8.20
C CYS A 207 -21.23 11.64 -9.45
N ARG A 208 -22.17 11.69 -10.40
CA ARG A 208 -22.07 12.53 -11.60
C ARG A 208 -21.99 14.01 -11.24
N ALA A 209 -22.87 14.48 -10.36
CA ALA A 209 -22.90 15.89 -9.95
C ALA A 209 -21.59 16.31 -9.25
N GLU A 210 -21.10 15.49 -8.29
CA GLU A 210 -19.82 15.75 -7.62
C GLU A 210 -18.62 15.67 -8.58
N PHE A 211 -18.65 14.77 -9.56
CA PHE A 211 -17.61 14.66 -10.57
C PHE A 211 -17.54 15.91 -11.45
N ILE A 212 -18.67 16.42 -11.92
CA ILE A 212 -18.72 17.67 -12.68
C ILE A 212 -18.10 18.81 -11.86
N GLY A 213 -18.45 18.96 -10.60
CA GLY A 213 -17.82 19.94 -9.72
C GLY A 213 -16.31 19.73 -9.56
N TRP A 214 -15.84 18.48 -9.52
CA TRP A 214 -14.42 18.15 -9.47
C TRP A 214 -13.72 18.52 -10.79
N LEU A 215 -14.33 18.24 -11.95
CA LEU A 215 -13.81 18.61 -13.26
C LEU A 215 -13.71 20.13 -13.44
N GLN A 216 -14.74 20.87 -13.00
CA GLN A 216 -14.74 22.34 -13.02
C GLN A 216 -13.56 22.92 -12.22
N ARG A 217 -13.25 22.34 -11.06
CA ARG A 217 -12.06 22.75 -10.28
C ARG A 217 -10.75 22.41 -11.00
N LYS A 218 -10.68 21.25 -11.67
CA LYS A 218 -9.48 20.77 -12.35
C LYS A 218 -9.23 21.54 -13.67
N TYR A 219 -10.22 21.68 -14.50
CA TYR A 219 -10.08 22.18 -15.87
C TYR A 219 -10.48 23.65 -16.06
N ARG A 220 -11.19 24.23 -15.10
CA ARG A 220 -11.65 25.63 -15.07
C ARG A 220 -12.77 25.95 -16.07
N ASP A 221 -12.65 25.54 -17.32
CA ASP A 221 -13.60 25.79 -18.39
C ASP A 221 -13.80 24.54 -19.26
N ILE A 222 -14.93 24.50 -19.95
CA ILE A 222 -15.34 23.33 -20.76
C ILE A 222 -14.45 23.14 -21.99
N GLU A 223 -13.90 24.21 -22.55
CA GLU A 223 -13.03 24.14 -23.72
C GLU A 223 -11.68 23.50 -23.36
N THR A 224 -11.16 23.77 -22.19
CA THR A 224 -9.97 23.10 -21.67
C THR A 224 -10.22 21.61 -21.48
N LEU A 225 -11.35 21.21 -20.90
CA LEU A 225 -11.74 19.81 -20.78
C LEU A 225 -11.86 19.17 -22.18
N ASN A 226 -12.60 19.79 -23.10
CA ASN A 226 -12.79 19.31 -24.47
C ASN A 226 -11.47 19.05 -25.17
N ARG A 227 -10.53 19.99 -25.06
CA ARG A 227 -9.22 19.88 -25.67
C ARG A 227 -8.42 18.71 -25.08
N ILE A 228 -8.47 18.52 -23.77
CA ILE A 228 -7.70 17.47 -23.07
C ILE A 228 -8.34 16.09 -23.28
N TRP A 229 -9.64 15.95 -23.15
CA TRP A 229 -10.34 14.69 -23.35
C TRP A 229 -10.57 14.35 -24.82
N GLY A 230 -10.45 15.33 -25.74
CA GLY A 230 -10.80 15.16 -27.16
C GLY A 230 -12.31 15.09 -27.35
N ARG A 231 -13.06 15.97 -26.69
CA ARG A 231 -14.52 16.06 -26.72
C ARG A 231 -14.97 17.39 -27.32
N CYS A 232 -16.28 17.54 -27.45
CA CYS A 232 -16.92 18.74 -28.04
C CYS A 232 -18.22 19.09 -27.28
N TYR A 233 -18.18 19.06 -25.96
CA TYR A 233 -19.31 19.46 -25.11
C TYR A 233 -19.55 20.97 -25.20
N ASN A 234 -20.81 21.41 -25.21
CA ASN A 234 -21.14 22.82 -25.14
C ASN A 234 -21.09 23.36 -23.72
N ASP A 235 -21.44 22.52 -22.76
CA ASP A 235 -21.46 22.88 -21.35
C ASP A 235 -21.17 21.64 -20.46
N TRP A 236 -21.14 21.88 -19.15
CA TRP A 236 -20.84 20.85 -18.17
C TRP A 236 -21.95 19.81 -18.00
N GLU A 237 -23.19 20.14 -18.32
CA GLU A 237 -24.35 19.26 -18.26
C GLU A 237 -24.27 18.14 -19.31
N GLU A 238 -23.56 18.37 -20.40
CA GLU A 238 -23.37 17.37 -21.45
C GLU A 238 -22.28 16.34 -21.13
N VAL A 239 -21.46 16.55 -20.08
CA VAL A 239 -20.35 15.66 -19.78
C VAL A 239 -20.85 14.26 -19.44
N GLU A 240 -20.39 13.28 -20.23
CA GLU A 240 -20.69 11.87 -20.07
C GLU A 240 -19.74 11.18 -19.08
N LEU A 241 -20.27 10.23 -18.31
CA LEU A 241 -19.44 9.40 -17.44
C LEU A 241 -18.71 8.33 -18.25
N PRO A 242 -17.39 8.17 -18.10
CA PRO A 242 -16.61 7.16 -18.81
C PRO A 242 -16.90 5.76 -18.26
N ARG A 243 -17.60 4.94 -19.04
CA ARG A 243 -18.03 3.60 -18.63
C ARG A 243 -17.07 2.49 -19.01
N ASN A 244 -16.07 2.79 -19.83
CA ASN A 244 -15.01 1.90 -20.28
C ASN A 244 -13.69 2.65 -20.38
N THR A 245 -12.63 1.96 -20.79
CA THR A 245 -11.27 2.51 -20.82
C THR A 245 -10.81 2.92 -22.23
N GLU A 246 -11.71 2.97 -23.21
CA GLU A 246 -11.32 3.19 -24.62
C GLU A 246 -10.77 4.59 -24.88
N THR A 247 -11.17 5.56 -24.06
CA THR A 247 -10.76 6.96 -24.21
C THR A 247 -9.71 7.40 -23.20
N ILE A 248 -9.29 6.53 -22.32
CA ILE A 248 -8.18 6.63 -21.36
C ILE A 248 -8.30 7.81 -20.38
N LYS A 249 -8.14 9.07 -20.85
CA LYS A 249 -7.98 10.24 -19.98
C LYS A 249 -9.21 10.54 -19.12
N ASP A 250 -10.39 10.46 -19.68
CA ASP A 250 -11.65 10.64 -18.97
C ASP A 250 -11.88 9.52 -17.94
N PHE A 251 -11.54 8.27 -18.28
CA PHE A 251 -11.58 7.15 -17.34
C PHE A 251 -10.60 7.33 -16.18
N ILE A 252 -9.36 7.78 -16.45
CA ILE A 252 -8.39 8.09 -15.39
C ILE A 252 -8.95 9.16 -14.46
N ASP A 253 -9.48 10.26 -15.01
CA ASP A 253 -10.07 11.34 -14.22
C ASP A 253 -11.25 10.85 -13.38
N TRP A 254 -12.09 9.96 -13.93
CA TRP A 254 -13.18 9.34 -13.20
C TRP A 254 -12.71 8.51 -12.00
N ARG A 255 -11.67 7.71 -12.18
CA ARG A 255 -11.12 6.91 -11.05
C ARG A 255 -10.37 7.77 -10.05
N LEU A 256 -9.63 8.79 -10.48
CA LEU A 256 -9.01 9.77 -9.57
C LEU A 256 -10.04 10.59 -8.80
N PHE A 257 -11.20 10.92 -9.41
CA PHE A 257 -12.32 11.51 -8.68
C PHE A 257 -12.84 10.58 -7.58
N HIS A 258 -12.95 9.29 -7.84
CA HIS A 258 -13.36 8.34 -6.80
C HIS A 258 -12.30 8.21 -5.71
N SER A 259 -11.02 8.25 -6.04
CA SER A 259 -9.96 8.30 -5.04
C SER A 259 -10.07 9.56 -4.16
N TYR A 260 -10.37 10.71 -4.77
CA TYR A 260 -10.69 11.94 -4.04
C TYR A 260 -11.93 11.78 -3.15
N THR A 261 -12.98 11.10 -3.61
CA THR A 261 -14.18 10.81 -2.81
C THR A 261 -13.85 9.98 -1.57
N MET A 262 -13.04 8.92 -1.73
CA MET A 262 -12.60 8.06 -0.62
C MET A 262 -11.73 8.85 0.38
N THR A 263 -10.84 9.68 -0.12
CA THR A 263 -10.01 10.56 0.72
C THR A 263 -10.85 11.55 1.53
N ARG A 264 -11.87 12.18 0.92
CA ARG A 264 -12.82 13.07 1.62
C ARG A 264 -13.63 12.32 2.70
N GLU A 265 -14.04 11.10 2.40
CA GLU A 265 -14.76 10.25 3.36
C GLU A 265 -13.88 9.93 4.57
N ALA A 266 -12.61 9.60 4.36
CA ALA A 266 -11.64 9.41 5.45
C ALA A 266 -11.43 10.69 6.26
N GLN A 267 -11.31 11.83 5.58
CA GLN A 267 -11.03 13.13 6.20
C GLN A 267 -12.07 13.49 7.25
N TRP A 268 -13.36 13.52 6.90
CA TRP A 268 -14.39 13.95 7.85
C TRP A 268 -14.53 12.99 9.04
N ARG A 269 -14.24 11.69 8.85
CA ARG A 269 -14.25 10.71 9.94
C ARG A 269 -13.15 11.01 10.96
N LEU A 270 -11.93 11.22 10.49
CA LEU A 270 -10.78 11.57 11.33
C LEU A 270 -10.97 12.92 12.04
N GLU A 271 -11.47 13.93 11.31
CA GLU A 271 -11.74 15.26 11.87
C GLU A 271 -12.81 15.20 12.98
N MET A 272 -13.86 14.39 12.80
CA MET A 272 -14.91 14.23 13.81
C MET A 272 -14.40 13.64 15.12
N VAL A 273 -13.48 12.66 15.07
CA VAL A 273 -12.84 12.13 16.28
C VAL A 273 -12.04 13.22 16.97
N ARG A 274 -11.20 13.94 16.24
CA ARG A 274 -10.38 15.03 16.81
C ARG A 274 -11.20 16.15 17.43
N GLU A 275 -12.35 16.48 16.82
CA GLU A 275 -13.28 17.49 17.35
C GLU A 275 -13.96 17.04 18.65
N LEU A 276 -14.43 15.80 18.69
CA LEU A 276 -15.33 15.32 19.75
C LEU A 276 -14.62 14.55 20.86
N ALA A 277 -13.46 13.94 20.58
CA ALA A 277 -12.69 13.12 21.50
C ALA A 277 -11.17 13.38 21.33
N PRO A 278 -10.67 14.61 21.57
CA PRO A 278 -9.28 15.01 21.27
C PRO A 278 -8.21 14.21 22.03
N GLU A 279 -8.58 13.53 23.13
CA GLU A 279 -7.68 12.66 23.89
C GLU A 279 -7.52 11.25 23.30
N GLN A 280 -8.32 10.92 22.27
CA GLN A 280 -8.31 9.62 21.60
C GLN A 280 -7.75 9.80 20.19
N ALA A 281 -6.75 9.00 19.84
CA ALA A 281 -6.14 9.10 18.52
C ALA A 281 -7.01 8.46 17.43
N ALA A 282 -6.97 9.04 16.23
CA ALA A 282 -7.75 8.58 15.10
C ALA A 282 -6.84 8.10 13.95
N TYR A 283 -7.17 6.95 13.42
CA TYR A 283 -6.55 6.39 12.23
C TYR A 283 -7.58 5.59 11.41
N LEU A 284 -7.23 5.20 10.24
CA LEU A 284 -7.87 4.12 9.50
C LEU A 284 -6.83 3.09 9.13
N HIS A 285 -7.24 1.84 8.93
CA HIS A 285 -6.31 0.85 8.42
C HIS A 285 -6.68 0.44 6.99
N VAL A 286 -5.67 0.43 6.13
CA VAL A 286 -5.79 0.04 4.73
C VAL A 286 -5.39 -1.41 4.53
N VAL A 287 -5.88 -2.05 3.46
CA VAL A 287 -5.13 -3.10 2.79
C VAL A 287 -4.20 -2.37 1.83
N PRO A 288 -2.88 -2.46 1.98
CA PRO A 288 -1.96 -1.74 1.14
C PRO A 288 -2.29 -1.94 -0.33
N ASN A 289 -2.36 -0.86 -1.08
CA ASN A 289 -2.66 -0.95 -2.50
C ASN A 289 -1.56 -1.72 -3.22
N THR A 290 -1.82 -3.00 -3.43
CA THR A 290 -0.88 -3.97 -3.96
C THR A 290 -0.96 -4.11 -5.46
N MET A 291 -1.80 -3.29 -6.11
CA MET A 291 -2.16 -3.45 -7.51
C MET A 291 -2.91 -4.77 -7.79
N GLN A 292 -3.04 -5.67 -6.79
CA GLN A 292 -3.79 -6.93 -6.86
C GLN A 292 -4.00 -7.55 -5.48
N PRO A 293 -5.19 -8.02 -5.16
CA PRO A 293 -6.50 -7.87 -5.81
C PRO A 293 -7.13 -6.50 -5.55
N PHE A 294 -6.65 -5.77 -4.56
CA PHE A 294 -7.06 -4.43 -4.19
C PHE A 294 -6.25 -3.44 -5.02
N ASN A 295 -6.86 -2.88 -6.03
CA ASN A 295 -6.17 -2.03 -6.99
C ASN A 295 -6.79 -0.63 -7.04
N ALA A 296 -6.03 0.34 -7.51
CA ALA A 296 -6.44 1.74 -7.60
C ALA A 296 -7.72 1.97 -8.42
N VAL A 297 -8.08 1.04 -9.31
CA VAL A 297 -9.30 1.15 -10.15
C VAL A 297 -10.55 0.70 -9.40
N SER A 298 -10.47 -0.33 -8.59
CA SER A 298 -11.62 -0.88 -7.87
C SER A 298 -11.79 -0.26 -6.49
N THR A 299 -10.76 -0.26 -5.67
CA THR A 299 -10.82 0.25 -4.30
C THR A 299 -10.80 1.76 -4.25
N CYS A 300 -10.11 2.40 -5.18
CA CYS A 300 -9.91 3.85 -5.24
C CYS A 300 -9.31 4.44 -3.95
N THR A 301 -8.55 3.65 -3.19
CA THR A 301 -7.86 4.13 -2.00
C THR A 301 -6.47 4.61 -2.37
N ASP A 302 -6.11 5.81 -1.96
CA ASP A 302 -4.77 6.35 -2.03
C ASP A 302 -4.15 6.32 -0.63
N ASP A 303 -3.29 5.32 -0.38
CA ASP A 303 -2.66 5.10 0.92
C ASP A 303 -1.88 6.34 1.39
N PHE A 304 -1.20 7.03 0.47
CA PHE A 304 -0.41 8.23 0.81
C PHE A 304 -1.31 9.38 1.25
N ALA A 305 -2.38 9.64 0.50
CA ALA A 305 -3.31 10.73 0.81
C ALA A 305 -4.04 10.49 2.15
N VAL A 306 -4.49 9.27 2.42
CA VAL A 306 -5.18 8.97 3.68
C VAL A 306 -4.23 8.94 4.87
N ALA A 307 -2.99 8.44 4.69
CA ALA A 307 -1.99 8.41 5.74
C ALA A 307 -1.62 9.81 6.24
N GLU A 308 -1.57 10.82 5.36
CA GLU A 308 -1.27 12.20 5.76
C GLU A 308 -2.24 12.74 6.81
N MET A 309 -3.49 12.31 6.78
CA MET A 309 -4.56 12.78 7.67
C MET A 309 -4.64 12.02 8.99
N CYS A 310 -4.07 10.84 9.12
CA CYS A 310 -4.12 10.01 10.32
C CYS A 310 -3.18 10.50 11.42
N ASP A 311 -3.50 10.25 12.70
CA ASP A 311 -2.57 10.52 13.81
C ASP A 311 -1.46 9.49 13.87
N VAL A 312 -1.80 8.23 13.68
CA VAL A 312 -0.92 7.10 13.40
C VAL A 312 -1.42 6.42 12.13
N PHE A 313 -0.60 5.62 11.45
CA PHE A 313 -1.07 4.92 10.24
C PHE A 313 -1.10 3.41 10.46
N ALA A 314 -2.08 2.73 9.88
CA ALA A 314 -2.27 1.32 10.12
C ALA A 314 -2.71 0.55 8.86
N ALA A 315 -2.52 -0.76 8.89
CA ALA A 315 -2.92 -1.64 7.80
C ALA A 315 -3.24 -3.06 8.26
N THR A 316 -3.99 -3.78 7.43
CA THR A 316 -3.96 -5.23 7.34
C THR A 316 -2.74 -5.61 6.51
N MET A 317 -1.74 -6.27 7.09
CA MET A 317 -0.55 -6.63 6.33
C MET A 317 0.14 -7.89 6.84
N ASN A 318 0.84 -8.54 5.92
CA ASN A 318 1.80 -9.58 6.21
C ASN A 318 3.22 -9.08 5.92
N ASN A 319 4.21 -9.82 6.41
CA ASN A 319 5.59 -9.56 6.05
C ASN A 319 5.82 -9.78 4.54
N GLY A 320 6.61 -8.91 3.93
CA GLY A 320 6.98 -9.05 2.53
C GLY A 320 7.63 -7.81 1.93
N PRO A 321 8.13 -7.92 0.70
CA PRO A 321 8.83 -6.81 0.04
C PRO A 321 7.90 -5.67 -0.37
N PHE A 322 6.59 -5.89 -0.40
CA PHE A 322 5.64 -4.88 -0.83
C PHE A 322 4.82 -4.29 0.32
N PHE A 323 4.10 -5.11 1.10
CA PHE A 323 3.09 -4.64 2.05
C PHE A 323 3.65 -3.72 3.14
N THR A 324 4.59 -4.21 3.94
CA THR A 324 5.18 -3.42 5.03
C THR A 324 5.89 -2.17 4.53
N PRO A 325 6.74 -2.22 3.47
CA PRO A 325 7.35 -1.02 2.90
C PRO A 325 6.35 -0.03 2.31
N GLN A 326 5.21 -0.47 1.75
CA GLN A 326 4.15 0.42 1.25
C GLN A 326 3.53 1.22 2.41
N VAL A 327 3.16 0.54 3.50
CA VAL A 327 2.60 1.18 4.69
C VAL A 327 3.56 2.20 5.29
N LEU A 328 4.83 1.84 5.44
CA LEU A 328 5.87 2.73 5.97
C LEU A 328 6.18 3.90 5.03
N SER A 329 6.02 3.71 3.71
CA SER A 329 6.19 4.78 2.73
C SER A 329 5.06 5.78 2.80
N ALA A 330 3.81 5.31 2.89
CA ALA A 330 2.62 6.14 3.03
C ALA A 330 2.59 6.84 4.40
N GLY A 331 2.83 6.10 5.47
CA GLY A 331 2.86 6.61 6.85
C GLY A 331 4.18 7.28 7.24
N ARG A 332 4.97 7.76 6.29
CA ARG A 332 6.28 8.38 6.54
C ARG A 332 6.22 9.48 7.61
N GLY A 333 7.04 9.32 8.63
CA GLY A 333 7.11 10.25 9.76
C GLY A 333 6.04 10.05 10.84
N LYS A 334 5.27 8.96 10.74
CA LYS A 334 4.26 8.57 11.73
C LYS A 334 4.59 7.21 12.34
N ILE A 335 3.96 6.92 13.46
CA ILE A 335 3.90 5.57 13.99
C ILE A 335 3.03 4.73 13.06
N CYS A 336 3.52 3.54 12.68
CA CYS A 336 2.79 2.60 11.84
C CYS A 336 2.53 1.30 12.59
N TYR A 337 1.29 0.80 12.50
CA TYR A 337 0.83 -0.42 13.16
C TYR A 337 0.30 -1.45 12.16
N ASN A 338 0.44 -2.73 12.49
CA ASN A 338 -0.31 -3.82 11.87
C ASN A 338 -1.50 -4.16 12.76
N VAL A 339 -2.68 -3.63 12.44
CA VAL A 339 -3.87 -3.72 13.30
C VAL A 339 -4.86 -4.80 12.86
N GLU A 340 -4.49 -5.55 11.84
CA GLU A 340 -5.20 -6.74 11.41
C GLU A 340 -4.20 -7.74 10.82
N SER A 341 -3.63 -8.58 11.69
CA SER A 341 -2.63 -9.54 11.28
C SER A 341 -3.22 -10.93 11.09
N HIS A 342 -3.23 -11.40 9.86
CA HIS A 342 -3.58 -12.77 9.50
C HIS A 342 -2.32 -13.62 9.49
N ILE A 343 -1.99 -14.27 10.60
CA ILE A 343 -0.72 -15.01 10.75
C ILE A 343 -0.60 -16.16 9.75
N ASN A 344 -1.71 -16.74 9.38
CA ASN A 344 -1.77 -17.73 8.31
C ASN A 344 -2.63 -17.19 7.17
N GLY A 345 -2.26 -17.49 5.96
CA GLY A 345 -3.16 -17.32 4.84
C GLY A 345 -4.34 -18.30 4.93
N GLY A 346 -5.03 -18.35 6.08
CA GLY A 346 -6.11 -19.28 6.35
C GLY A 346 -7.16 -19.25 5.26
N GLY A 347 -7.47 -20.40 4.70
CA GLY A 347 -8.55 -20.53 3.74
C GLY A 347 -9.88 -20.25 4.41
N ILE A 348 -10.71 -19.45 3.77
CA ILE A 348 -12.11 -19.28 4.12
C ILE A 348 -12.76 -20.68 4.26
N THR A 349 -13.56 -20.89 5.30
CA THR A 349 -14.23 -22.16 5.61
C THR A 349 -13.31 -23.33 5.98
N THR A 350 -12.04 -23.10 6.24
CA THR A 350 -11.12 -24.15 6.66
C THR A 350 -10.60 -23.90 8.08
N HIS A 351 -10.33 -24.98 8.80
CA HIS A 351 -9.66 -24.85 10.09
C HIS A 351 -8.27 -24.24 9.90
N GLN A 352 -7.91 -23.41 10.84
CA GLN A 352 -6.60 -22.78 10.88
C GLN A 352 -5.48 -23.83 10.87
N ALA A 353 -4.40 -23.56 10.16
CA ALA A 353 -3.20 -24.37 10.18
C ALA A 353 -2.60 -24.50 11.59
N MET A 354 -1.84 -25.54 11.81
CA MET A 354 -1.06 -25.68 13.03
C MET A 354 0.14 -24.72 12.93
N LEU A 355 0.12 -23.66 13.72
CA LEU A 355 1.10 -22.60 13.74
C LEU A 355 1.77 -22.52 15.12
N GLY A 356 3.01 -22.06 15.15
CA GLY A 356 3.81 -21.93 16.34
C GLY A 356 4.67 -20.66 16.39
N MET A 357 5.72 -20.70 17.21
CA MET A 357 6.60 -19.55 17.42
C MET A 357 7.33 -19.13 16.14
N ASP A 358 7.80 -20.09 15.35
CA ASP A 358 8.55 -19.79 14.13
C ASP A 358 7.73 -18.98 13.12
N ASP A 359 6.42 -19.28 13.01
CA ASP A 359 5.51 -18.52 12.13
C ASP A 359 5.40 -17.06 12.59
N LEU A 360 5.29 -16.82 13.92
CA LEU A 360 5.26 -15.47 14.48
C LEU A 360 6.57 -14.72 14.25
N LEU A 361 7.71 -15.39 14.47
CA LEU A 361 9.02 -14.77 14.26
C LEU A 361 9.20 -14.38 12.80
N HIS A 362 8.87 -15.26 11.87
CA HIS A 362 9.04 -15.00 10.44
C HIS A 362 8.11 -13.94 9.90
N ASP A 363 6.94 -13.72 10.48
CA ASP A 363 6.02 -12.65 10.07
C ASP A 363 6.34 -11.32 10.77
N PHE A 364 6.53 -11.30 12.09
CA PHE A 364 6.58 -10.07 12.87
C PHE A 364 7.97 -9.46 13.05
N ILE A 365 9.01 -10.28 13.20
CA ILE A 365 10.37 -9.72 13.41
C ILE A 365 10.83 -8.87 12.24
N PRO A 366 10.63 -9.27 10.96
CA PRO A 366 10.94 -8.39 9.84
C PRO A 366 10.12 -7.10 9.80
N GLN A 367 8.84 -7.15 10.19
CA GLN A 367 8.00 -5.96 10.27
C GLN A 367 8.50 -5.00 11.36
N ILE A 368 8.88 -5.51 12.54
CA ILE A 368 9.53 -4.73 13.62
C ILE A 368 10.83 -4.11 13.11
N GLY A 369 11.68 -4.89 12.46
CA GLY A 369 12.96 -4.44 11.89
C GLY A 369 12.80 -3.32 10.85
N LEU A 370 11.69 -3.29 10.13
CA LEU A 370 11.33 -2.23 9.21
C LEU A 370 10.70 -1.01 9.89
N GLY A 371 10.24 -1.12 11.15
CA GLY A 371 9.72 0.01 11.91
C GLY A 371 8.26 -0.07 12.34
N ILE A 372 7.57 -1.20 12.16
CA ILE A 372 6.20 -1.41 12.68
C ILE A 372 6.24 -1.46 14.20
N LYS A 373 5.25 -0.83 14.84
CA LYS A 373 5.23 -0.57 16.29
C LYS A 373 4.12 -1.33 17.04
N GLY A 374 3.67 -2.44 16.49
CA GLY A 374 2.72 -3.30 17.20
C GLY A 374 1.79 -4.06 16.28
N PHE A 375 1.05 -4.98 16.87
CA PHE A 375 0.26 -5.97 16.18
C PHE A 375 -1.07 -6.22 16.88
N LEU A 376 -2.17 -6.28 16.12
CA LEU A 376 -3.45 -6.83 16.55
C LEU A 376 -3.78 -8.03 15.66
N PHE A 377 -3.93 -9.20 16.28
CA PHE A 377 -4.27 -10.43 15.55
C PHE A 377 -5.72 -10.38 15.05
N TRP A 378 -5.96 -10.81 13.83
CA TRP A 378 -7.26 -11.21 13.33
C TRP A 378 -7.34 -12.74 13.42
N GLN A 379 -8.06 -13.33 14.43
CA GLN A 379 -8.64 -12.66 15.59
C GLN A 379 -8.38 -13.51 16.85
N TYR A 380 -8.89 -13.13 18.03
CA TYR A 380 -8.67 -13.92 19.23
C TYR A 380 -9.44 -15.25 19.18
N ARG A 381 -10.76 -15.18 19.07
CA ARG A 381 -11.64 -16.35 18.94
C ARG A 381 -12.11 -16.49 17.50
N PRO A 382 -12.07 -17.71 16.90
CA PRO A 382 -12.60 -17.90 15.54
C PRO A 382 -14.08 -17.56 15.45
N GLU A 383 -14.51 -17.08 14.29
CA GLU A 383 -15.91 -16.90 13.97
C GLU A 383 -16.67 -18.24 13.98
N VAL A 384 -17.92 -18.19 14.39
CA VAL A 384 -18.86 -19.33 14.33
C VAL A 384 -19.87 -19.18 13.20
N LEU A 385 -19.94 -18.00 12.58
CA LEU A 385 -20.87 -17.66 11.50
C LEU A 385 -20.13 -17.28 10.22
N GLY A 386 -20.76 -17.57 9.10
CA GLY A 386 -20.27 -17.14 7.79
C GLY A 386 -19.12 -17.98 7.24
N ILE A 387 -18.57 -17.55 6.11
CA ILE A 387 -17.56 -18.32 5.37
C ILE A 387 -16.15 -18.17 5.94
N GLU A 388 -15.93 -17.22 6.83
CA GLU A 388 -14.65 -17.09 7.55
C GLU A 388 -14.58 -18.05 8.74
N ALA A 389 -15.70 -18.61 9.17
CA ALA A 389 -15.71 -19.63 10.21
C ALA A 389 -15.15 -20.96 9.68
N PRO A 390 -14.33 -21.67 10.45
CA PRO A 390 -13.70 -21.32 11.73
C PRO A 390 -12.24 -20.86 11.59
N ALA A 391 -11.93 -20.04 10.61
CA ALA A 391 -10.56 -19.59 10.31
C ALA A 391 -10.06 -18.49 11.27
N TRP A 392 -8.76 -18.25 11.24
CA TRP A 392 -8.00 -17.14 11.84
C TRP A 392 -8.03 -16.93 13.36
N GLY A 393 -8.63 -17.78 14.14
CA GLY A 393 -8.62 -17.64 15.60
C GLY A 393 -7.30 -18.03 16.25
N LEU A 394 -6.85 -17.29 17.26
CA LEU A 394 -5.75 -17.70 18.13
C LEU A 394 -6.13 -18.90 19.00
N THR A 395 -7.40 -19.01 19.37
CA THR A 395 -7.95 -20.11 20.19
C THR A 395 -8.67 -21.15 19.35
N GLN A 396 -9.09 -22.25 19.97
CA GLN A 396 -10.13 -23.12 19.43
C GLN A 396 -11.49 -22.40 19.44
N LEU A 397 -12.49 -22.95 18.77
CA LEU A 397 -13.85 -22.42 18.79
C LEU A 397 -14.45 -22.34 20.20
N ASP A 398 -14.09 -23.28 21.08
CA ASP A 398 -14.52 -23.31 22.48
C ASP A 398 -13.70 -22.36 23.39
N GLY A 399 -12.72 -21.62 22.84
CA GLY A 399 -11.86 -20.69 23.55
C GLY A 399 -10.64 -21.31 24.22
N THR A 400 -10.43 -22.61 24.09
CA THR A 400 -9.23 -23.26 24.64
C THR A 400 -7.98 -22.90 23.85
N ASP A 401 -6.82 -22.91 24.55
CA ASP A 401 -5.55 -22.52 23.95
C ASP A 401 -5.07 -23.51 22.90
N ARG A 402 -4.59 -22.99 21.80
CA ARG A 402 -3.81 -23.72 20.78
C ARG A 402 -2.31 -23.51 21.00
N GLU A 403 -1.47 -24.13 20.19
CA GLU A 403 -0.04 -23.86 20.17
C GLU A 403 0.25 -22.39 19.84
N ILE A 404 -0.40 -21.84 18.84
CA ILE A 404 -0.25 -20.42 18.47
C ILE A 404 -0.68 -19.46 19.58
N THR A 405 -1.67 -19.81 20.41
CA THR A 405 -2.07 -18.98 21.56
C THR A 405 -0.93 -18.85 22.57
N ARG A 406 -0.29 -20.00 22.88
CA ARG A 406 0.87 -20.05 23.78
C ARG A 406 2.10 -19.35 23.19
N ALA A 407 2.33 -19.55 21.88
CA ALA A 407 3.41 -18.89 21.15
C ALA A 407 3.22 -17.37 21.15
N ALA A 408 2.01 -16.86 20.87
CA ALA A 408 1.68 -15.44 20.94
C ALA A 408 1.91 -14.86 22.34
N SER A 409 1.52 -15.57 23.39
CA SER A 409 1.80 -15.17 24.77
C SER A 409 3.31 -15.08 25.04
N GLN A 410 4.08 -16.07 24.65
CA GLN A 410 5.54 -16.06 24.81
C GLN A 410 6.17 -14.91 24.00
N PHE A 411 5.75 -14.70 22.76
CA PHE A 411 6.22 -13.62 21.90
C PHE A 411 6.00 -12.25 22.55
N VAL A 412 4.79 -11.98 23.02
CA VAL A 412 4.43 -10.73 23.70
C VAL A 412 5.27 -10.54 24.97
N ARG A 413 5.38 -11.56 25.82
CA ARG A 413 6.13 -11.48 27.07
C ARG A 413 7.63 -11.28 26.86
N THR A 414 8.19 -11.80 25.77
CA THR A 414 9.59 -11.59 25.39
C THR A 414 9.85 -10.16 24.96
N LEU A 415 8.91 -9.54 24.19
CA LEU A 415 9.05 -8.17 23.70
C LEU A 415 8.64 -7.10 24.72
N ALA A 416 7.73 -7.40 25.64
CA ALA A 416 7.19 -6.41 26.59
C ALA A 416 8.28 -5.64 27.36
N PRO A 417 9.36 -6.24 27.88
CA PRO A 417 10.42 -5.51 28.60
C PRO A 417 11.19 -4.51 27.75
N VAL A 418 11.18 -4.68 26.43
CA VAL A 418 11.91 -3.81 25.48
C VAL A 418 10.97 -2.93 24.63
N SER A 419 9.67 -3.01 24.85
CA SER A 419 8.64 -2.34 24.04
C SER A 419 8.82 -0.83 23.99
N ASP A 420 9.11 -0.15 25.11
CA ASP A 420 9.37 1.28 25.16
C ASP A 420 10.62 1.67 24.35
N LYS A 421 11.67 0.85 24.40
CA LYS A 421 12.88 1.05 23.61
C LYS A 421 12.60 0.83 22.12
N LEU A 422 11.76 -0.17 21.78
CA LEU A 422 11.31 -0.40 20.41
C LEU A 422 10.50 0.79 19.86
N MET A 423 9.63 1.39 20.68
CA MET A 423 8.86 2.58 20.27
C MET A 423 9.75 3.74 19.86
N ARG A 424 10.90 3.94 20.53
CA ARG A 424 11.84 5.02 20.24
C ARG A 424 12.89 4.69 19.18
N SER A 425 12.94 3.44 18.71
CA SER A 425 13.96 2.97 17.76
C SER A 425 13.38 2.86 16.35
N PHE A 426 14.05 3.46 15.36
CA PHE A 426 13.59 3.49 13.97
C PHE A 426 14.71 3.08 13.00
N PRO A 427 14.38 2.55 11.81
CA PRO A 427 15.37 2.31 10.78
C PRO A 427 15.97 3.62 10.27
N GLN A 428 17.14 3.54 9.67
CA GLN A 428 17.73 4.66 8.95
C GLN A 428 16.89 5.04 7.73
N ALA A 429 17.02 6.29 7.28
CA ALA A 429 16.32 6.77 6.10
C ALA A 429 16.65 5.91 4.86
N PRO A 430 15.64 5.49 4.09
CA PRO A 430 15.83 4.70 2.87
C PRO A 430 16.67 5.46 1.85
N GLN A 431 17.58 4.73 1.18
CA GLN A 431 18.45 5.28 0.14
C GLN A 431 17.93 5.03 -1.29
N ILE A 432 16.89 4.20 -1.42
CA ILE A 432 16.31 3.78 -2.70
C ILE A 432 14.84 4.20 -2.74
N GLY A 433 14.43 4.87 -3.82
CA GLY A 433 13.04 5.15 -4.15
C GLY A 433 12.57 4.25 -5.29
N ILE A 434 11.38 3.67 -5.16
CA ILE A 434 10.72 2.92 -6.23
C ILE A 434 9.42 3.65 -6.57
N TRP A 435 9.28 4.07 -7.81
CA TRP A 435 8.11 4.81 -8.28
C TRP A 435 6.84 3.99 -8.21
N LYS A 436 5.79 4.59 -7.66
CA LYS A 436 4.45 4.02 -7.58
C LYS A 436 3.41 5.14 -7.64
N SER A 437 2.65 5.23 -8.71
CA SER A 437 1.66 6.28 -8.96
C SER A 437 0.29 5.68 -9.25
N VAL A 438 -0.74 6.17 -8.54
CA VAL A 438 -2.13 5.78 -8.77
C VAL A 438 -2.56 6.08 -10.22
N GLY A 439 -2.15 7.23 -10.77
CA GLY A 439 -2.44 7.57 -12.18
C GLY A 439 -1.83 6.58 -13.16
N ASN A 440 -0.57 6.18 -12.94
CA ASN A 440 0.10 5.19 -13.77
C ASN A 440 -0.52 3.79 -13.64
N GLU A 441 -0.97 3.40 -12.46
CA GLU A 441 -1.72 2.14 -12.24
C GLU A 441 -3.03 2.12 -13.04
N ILE A 442 -3.82 3.19 -12.96
CA ILE A 442 -5.08 3.32 -13.72
C ILE A 442 -4.80 3.30 -15.22
N PHE A 443 -3.74 3.99 -15.67
CA PHE A 443 -3.34 3.98 -17.08
C PHE A 443 -2.97 2.56 -17.54
N HIS A 444 -2.16 1.83 -16.74
CA HIS A 444 -1.79 0.44 -17.05
C HIS A 444 -3.04 -0.45 -17.18
N TYR A 445 -4.00 -0.29 -16.27
CA TYR A 445 -5.29 -0.98 -16.38
C TYR A 445 -6.06 -0.60 -17.67
N CYS A 446 -6.04 0.66 -18.08
CA CYS A 446 -6.66 1.06 -19.35
C CYS A 446 -6.08 0.30 -20.53
N MET A 447 -4.77 0.04 -20.51
CA MET A 447 -4.06 -0.64 -21.60
C MET A 447 -4.23 -2.17 -21.58
N PHE A 448 -4.24 -2.79 -20.41
CA PHE A 448 -4.08 -4.25 -20.26
C PHE A 448 -5.24 -4.94 -19.52
N ARG A 449 -6.18 -4.20 -18.92
CA ARG A 449 -7.30 -4.71 -18.11
C ARG A 449 -6.86 -5.55 -16.89
N ASN A 450 -5.61 -5.47 -16.52
CA ASN A 450 -5.01 -6.09 -15.34
C ASN A 450 -3.80 -5.27 -14.88
N PHE A 451 -3.19 -5.69 -13.78
CA PHE A 451 -2.01 -5.05 -13.18
C PHE A 451 -0.77 -5.97 -13.16
N ASP A 452 -0.86 -7.16 -13.75
CA ASP A 452 0.11 -8.24 -13.55
C ASP A 452 1.53 -7.83 -13.92
N GLY A 453 1.70 -7.21 -15.10
CA GLY A 453 3.01 -6.76 -15.56
C GLY A 453 3.61 -5.68 -14.69
N LEU A 454 2.80 -4.66 -14.37
CA LEU A 454 3.24 -3.55 -13.51
C LEU A 454 3.61 -4.06 -12.11
N ALA A 455 2.74 -4.88 -11.51
CA ALA A 455 2.99 -5.47 -10.20
C ALA A 455 4.24 -6.34 -10.18
N ALA A 456 4.44 -7.18 -11.22
CA ALA A 456 5.63 -8.01 -11.35
C ALA A 456 6.90 -7.16 -11.45
N GLY A 457 6.87 -6.07 -12.23
CA GLY A 457 7.98 -5.13 -12.36
C GLY A 457 8.34 -4.46 -11.04
N VAL A 458 7.36 -3.80 -10.41
CA VAL A 458 7.56 -3.11 -9.12
C VAL A 458 8.07 -4.09 -8.04
N ASN A 459 7.45 -5.28 -7.96
CA ASN A 459 7.83 -6.29 -6.97
C ASN A 459 9.23 -6.85 -7.20
N ALA A 460 9.71 -6.97 -8.44
CA ALA A 460 11.07 -7.46 -8.72
C ALA A 460 12.13 -6.54 -8.09
N TYR A 461 11.97 -5.24 -8.22
CA TYR A 461 12.87 -4.25 -7.61
C TYR A 461 12.77 -4.24 -6.09
N ALA A 462 11.55 -4.26 -5.57
CA ALA A 462 11.31 -4.31 -4.13
C ALA A 462 11.88 -5.60 -3.50
N GLU A 463 11.66 -6.75 -4.13
CA GLU A 463 12.20 -8.04 -3.66
C GLU A 463 13.73 -8.05 -3.63
N TYR A 464 14.38 -7.51 -4.68
CA TYR A 464 15.84 -7.41 -4.69
C TYR A 464 16.34 -6.60 -3.48
N CYS A 465 15.77 -5.41 -3.27
CA CYS A 465 16.15 -4.56 -2.15
C CYS A 465 15.87 -5.25 -0.81
N TYR A 466 14.69 -5.85 -0.67
CA TYR A 466 14.26 -6.53 0.53
C TYR A 466 15.20 -7.68 0.92
N ARG A 467 15.48 -8.62 0.02
CA ARG A 467 16.31 -9.80 0.32
C ARG A 467 17.81 -9.49 0.51
N ASN A 468 18.26 -8.33 0.02
CA ASN A 468 19.67 -7.90 0.14
C ASN A 468 19.86 -6.78 1.17
N SER A 469 18.92 -6.60 2.10
CA SER A 469 19.00 -5.65 3.22
C SER A 469 19.14 -4.17 2.82
N TYR A 470 18.71 -3.78 1.63
CA TYR A 470 18.68 -2.37 1.26
C TYR A 470 17.45 -1.68 1.81
N GLY A 471 17.63 -0.51 2.43
CA GLY A 471 16.54 0.38 2.79
C GLY A 471 15.93 1.05 1.57
N TYR A 472 14.64 0.84 1.32
CA TYR A 472 13.90 1.43 0.21
C TYR A 472 12.51 1.90 0.64
N ARG A 473 11.92 2.76 -0.17
CA ARG A 473 10.53 3.21 -0.04
C ARG A 473 9.86 3.35 -1.39
N PHE A 474 8.54 3.26 -1.40
CA PHE A 474 7.76 3.66 -2.57
C PHE A 474 7.64 5.20 -2.61
N VAL A 475 7.63 5.75 -3.82
CA VAL A 475 7.59 7.18 -4.08
C VAL A 475 6.44 7.46 -5.02
N ASN A 476 5.48 8.28 -4.57
CA ASN A 476 4.37 8.78 -5.38
C ASN A 476 4.68 10.17 -5.97
N SER A 477 3.73 10.77 -6.66
CA SER A 477 3.88 12.09 -7.31
C SER A 477 4.36 13.19 -6.36
N GLU A 478 3.77 13.28 -5.18
CA GLU A 478 4.12 14.26 -4.14
C GLU A 478 5.48 13.92 -3.51
N GLY A 479 5.81 12.63 -3.46
CA GLY A 479 7.08 12.12 -2.95
C GLY A 479 8.29 12.51 -3.78
N LEU A 480 8.12 12.85 -5.07
CA LEU A 480 9.21 13.33 -5.94
C LEU A 480 9.81 14.68 -5.49
N GLU A 481 9.05 15.48 -4.75
CA GLU A 481 9.55 16.73 -4.16
C GLU A 481 10.32 16.50 -2.83
N ARG A 482 10.31 15.28 -2.31
CA ARG A 482 10.85 14.90 -1.00
C ARG A 482 11.81 13.71 -1.12
N LEU A 483 12.75 13.79 -2.06
CA LEU A 483 13.74 12.74 -2.31
C LEU A 483 15.00 12.85 -1.45
N ASP A 484 14.94 13.60 -0.35
CA ASP A 484 16.06 13.73 0.58
C ASP A 484 16.52 12.36 1.08
N GLY A 485 17.83 12.10 1.02
CA GLY A 485 18.44 10.82 1.37
C GLY A 485 18.33 9.74 0.31
N ILE A 486 17.46 9.87 -0.70
CA ILE A 486 17.39 8.95 -1.82
C ILE A 486 18.60 9.15 -2.73
N ARG A 487 19.32 8.08 -3.00
CA ARG A 487 20.51 8.04 -3.86
C ARG A 487 20.21 7.38 -5.20
N VAL A 488 19.27 6.43 -5.20
CA VAL A 488 18.83 5.71 -6.39
C VAL A 488 17.31 5.83 -6.49
N LEU A 489 16.81 6.27 -7.65
CA LEU A 489 15.39 6.27 -7.99
C LEU A 489 15.14 5.30 -9.13
N ILE A 490 14.18 4.41 -8.97
CA ILE A 490 13.80 3.40 -9.95
C ILE A 490 12.38 3.71 -10.44
N LEU A 491 12.20 3.80 -11.75
CA LEU A 491 10.92 4.07 -12.41
C LEU A 491 10.45 2.85 -13.21
N PRO A 492 9.81 1.87 -12.58
CA PRO A 492 9.25 0.73 -13.29
C PRO A 492 8.05 1.18 -14.13
N ASP A 493 7.98 0.80 -15.40
CA ASP A 493 6.86 1.07 -16.32
C ASP A 493 6.18 2.45 -16.13
N CYS A 494 6.98 3.52 -16.06
CA CYS A 494 6.51 4.88 -15.83
C CYS A 494 5.98 5.55 -17.12
N TYR A 495 5.04 4.88 -17.79
CA TYR A 495 4.49 5.36 -19.06
C TYR A 495 3.65 6.62 -18.91
N TYR A 496 2.84 6.69 -17.86
CA TYR A 496 1.99 7.82 -17.55
C TYR A 496 2.69 8.76 -16.57
N LEU A 497 2.96 9.98 -17.01
CA LEU A 497 3.56 11.04 -16.20
C LEU A 497 2.92 12.39 -16.55
N SER A 498 2.96 13.32 -15.60
CA SER A 498 2.74 14.75 -15.84
C SER A 498 4.05 15.47 -16.17
N GLN A 499 3.93 16.68 -16.71
CA GLN A 499 5.10 17.54 -16.98
C GLN A 499 5.87 17.87 -15.69
N ARG A 500 5.14 18.12 -14.59
CA ARG A 500 5.73 18.39 -13.26
C ARG A 500 6.58 17.22 -12.77
N GLU A 501 6.07 15.99 -12.90
CA GLU A 501 6.80 14.78 -12.49
C GLU A 501 8.07 14.59 -13.34
N ALA A 502 7.96 14.73 -14.65
CA ALA A 502 9.12 14.61 -15.54
C ALA A 502 10.21 15.67 -15.23
N GLU A 503 9.81 16.92 -14.92
CA GLU A 503 10.73 17.99 -14.51
C GLU A 503 11.38 17.71 -13.17
N ALA A 504 10.65 17.20 -12.19
CA ALA A 504 11.18 16.83 -10.89
C ALA A 504 12.20 15.70 -10.99
N ILE A 505 11.91 14.68 -11.80
CA ILE A 505 12.83 13.55 -12.08
C ILE A 505 14.11 14.06 -12.75
N ASP A 506 13.99 14.87 -13.84
CA ASP A 506 15.16 15.42 -14.53
C ASP A 506 16.01 16.31 -13.61
N ALA A 507 15.37 17.17 -12.84
CA ALA A 507 16.08 18.04 -11.89
C ALA A 507 16.81 17.24 -10.80
N TRP A 508 16.22 16.15 -10.32
CA TRP A 508 16.82 15.33 -9.29
C TRP A 508 18.04 14.55 -9.82
N VAL A 509 17.94 13.94 -11.01
CA VAL A 509 19.09 13.23 -11.57
C VAL A 509 20.25 14.19 -11.87
N ARG A 510 19.97 15.39 -12.38
CA ARG A 510 21.01 16.41 -12.65
C ARG A 510 21.77 16.85 -11.42
N LYS A 511 21.16 16.77 -10.24
CA LYS A 511 21.77 17.11 -8.94
C LYS A 511 22.63 15.97 -8.35
N GLY A 512 22.87 14.87 -9.08
CA GLY A 512 23.75 13.80 -8.65
C GLY A 512 23.05 12.48 -8.34
N GLY A 513 21.73 12.37 -8.51
CA GLY A 513 20.97 11.13 -8.34
C GLY A 513 21.32 10.06 -9.36
N THR A 514 21.19 8.80 -8.98
CA THR A 514 21.27 7.66 -9.92
C THR A 514 19.85 7.20 -10.25
N LEU A 515 19.51 7.28 -11.53
CA LEU A 515 18.16 7.01 -12.03
C LEU A 515 18.16 5.74 -12.90
N LEU A 516 17.26 4.81 -12.61
CA LEU A 516 16.96 3.67 -13.47
C LEU A 516 15.54 3.82 -14.02
N VAL A 517 15.40 3.81 -15.34
CA VAL A 517 14.13 4.02 -16.04
C VAL A 517 13.89 2.89 -17.02
N GLU A 518 12.69 2.34 -17.03
CA GLU A 518 12.22 1.40 -18.05
C GLU A 518 11.61 2.11 -19.26
N ALA A 519 11.39 1.35 -20.32
CA ALA A 519 10.95 1.87 -21.62
C ALA A 519 9.67 2.72 -21.59
N HIS A 520 9.61 3.63 -22.52
CA HIS A 520 8.47 4.51 -22.80
C HIS A 520 8.13 5.48 -21.67
N ALA A 521 9.11 5.90 -20.88
CA ALA A 521 8.91 6.89 -19.82
C ALA A 521 8.19 8.14 -20.33
N GLY A 522 7.10 8.55 -19.66
CA GLY A 522 6.30 9.71 -20.07
C GLY A 522 5.65 9.56 -21.46
N GLY A 523 5.41 8.33 -21.91
CA GLY A 523 4.80 8.05 -23.19
C GLY A 523 3.35 8.54 -23.30
N TYR A 524 2.68 8.76 -22.16
CA TYR A 524 1.39 9.42 -22.08
C TYR A 524 1.47 10.60 -21.10
N ASN A 525 1.07 11.76 -21.59
CA ASN A 525 1.12 13.02 -20.85
C ASN A 525 -0.21 13.28 -20.14
N ASP A 526 -0.22 13.31 -18.82
CA ASP A 526 -1.42 13.60 -18.02
C ASP A 526 -2.02 14.97 -18.34
N ASP A 527 -1.18 16.01 -18.47
CA ASP A 527 -1.63 17.39 -18.64
C ASP A 527 -2.34 17.65 -19.97
N THR A 528 -2.02 16.84 -20.99
CA THR A 528 -2.58 17.00 -22.33
C THR A 528 -3.56 15.90 -22.75
N GLY A 529 -3.59 14.78 -22.01
CA GLY A 529 -4.36 13.60 -22.36
C GLY A 529 -3.93 12.95 -23.69
N ARG A 530 -2.65 13.03 -24.04
CA ARG A 530 -2.11 12.56 -25.33
C ARG A 530 -0.88 11.70 -25.16
N HIS A 531 -0.71 10.78 -26.08
CA HIS A 531 0.58 10.11 -26.24
C HIS A 531 1.66 11.10 -26.68
N SER A 532 2.84 10.98 -26.11
CA SER A 532 4.01 11.75 -26.52
C SER A 532 4.44 11.35 -27.92
N ARG A 533 4.80 12.35 -28.74
CA ARG A 533 5.22 12.11 -30.13
C ARG A 533 6.63 11.56 -30.25
N ARG A 534 7.42 11.70 -29.20
CA ARG A 534 8.78 11.18 -29.07
C ARG A 534 8.95 10.55 -27.70
N LEU A 535 9.79 9.57 -27.59
CA LEU A 535 10.07 8.83 -26.36
C LEU A 535 11.58 8.85 -26.06
N PRO A 536 11.95 8.97 -24.77
CA PRO A 536 11.06 9.25 -23.64
C PRO A 536 10.30 10.54 -23.84
N GLY A 537 9.07 10.63 -23.26
CA GLY A 537 8.16 11.73 -23.48
C GLY A 537 8.47 12.97 -22.65
N LEU A 538 7.57 14.00 -22.74
CA LEU A 538 7.61 15.20 -21.90
C LEU A 538 8.91 16.03 -22.04
N GLY A 539 9.56 15.94 -23.21
CA GLY A 539 10.83 16.62 -23.48
C GLY A 539 12.06 15.96 -22.83
N LEU A 540 11.88 14.80 -22.20
CA LEU A 540 13.01 14.06 -21.62
C LEU A 540 13.95 13.54 -22.69
N ASP A 541 13.46 13.26 -23.92
CA ASP A 541 14.28 12.85 -25.06
C ASP A 541 15.36 13.90 -25.42
N ASP A 542 14.96 15.19 -25.49
CA ASP A 542 15.90 16.28 -25.76
C ASP A 542 16.78 16.61 -24.54
N LYS A 543 16.20 16.59 -23.32
CA LYS A 543 16.93 16.85 -22.07
C LYS A 543 18.02 15.83 -21.78
N TRP A 544 17.77 14.55 -22.10
CA TRP A 544 18.70 13.45 -21.87
C TRP A 544 19.55 13.12 -23.11
N ASN A 545 19.26 13.77 -24.25
CA ASN A 545 19.87 13.42 -25.56
C ASN A 545 19.83 11.91 -25.77
N LEU A 546 18.62 11.33 -25.67
CA LEU A 546 18.33 9.91 -25.79
C LEU A 546 16.96 9.75 -26.44
N ARG A 547 16.86 8.90 -27.45
CA ARG A 547 15.61 8.63 -28.16
C ARG A 547 15.35 7.14 -28.28
N GLU A 548 14.09 6.79 -28.14
CA GLU A 548 13.60 5.48 -28.49
C GLU A 548 13.23 5.44 -29.99
N LYS A 549 13.68 4.38 -30.66
CA LYS A 549 13.39 4.10 -32.07
C LYS A 549 12.79 2.72 -32.21
N ASN A 550 12.12 2.48 -33.33
CA ASN A 550 11.51 1.19 -33.66
C ASN A 550 10.66 0.62 -32.53
N THR A 551 9.91 1.51 -31.87
CA THR A 551 9.11 1.16 -30.69
C THR A 551 7.95 0.25 -31.06
N THR A 552 7.80 -0.84 -30.29
CA THR A 552 6.68 -1.78 -30.45
C THR A 552 6.43 -2.54 -29.14
N SER A 553 5.43 -3.40 -29.13
CA SER A 553 5.23 -4.38 -28.09
C SER A 553 6.06 -5.64 -28.34
N THR A 554 6.60 -6.28 -27.30
CA THR A 554 7.30 -7.57 -27.43
C THR A 554 6.42 -8.62 -28.10
N PHE A 555 5.12 -8.58 -27.94
CA PHE A 555 4.15 -9.47 -28.60
C PHE A 555 4.12 -9.36 -30.14
N ARG A 556 4.61 -8.25 -30.70
CA ARG A 556 4.64 -8.02 -32.14
C ARG A 556 5.98 -8.29 -32.77
N LEU A 557 6.98 -8.70 -31.97
CA LEU A 557 8.29 -9.06 -32.48
C LEU A 557 8.23 -10.45 -33.10
N LYS A 558 8.79 -10.61 -34.31
CA LYS A 558 9.11 -11.92 -34.86
C LYS A 558 10.47 -12.32 -34.30
N LEU A 559 10.46 -13.23 -33.34
CA LEU A 559 11.68 -13.83 -32.79
C LEU A 559 11.85 -15.21 -33.39
N ASP A 560 13.07 -15.51 -33.87
CA ASP A 560 13.40 -16.79 -34.51
C ASP A 560 13.41 -17.96 -33.53
N THR A 561 13.40 -17.70 -32.25
CA THR A 561 13.39 -18.72 -31.20
C THR A 561 12.46 -18.28 -30.05
N GLN A 562 11.32 -18.91 -29.99
CA GLN A 562 10.43 -18.80 -28.82
C GLN A 562 10.29 -20.17 -28.16
N GLU A 563 11.16 -20.48 -27.23
CA GLU A 563 10.91 -21.53 -26.27
C GLU A 563 10.12 -20.96 -25.07
N GLY A 564 8.94 -21.52 -24.84
CA GLY A 564 8.26 -21.46 -23.56
C GLY A 564 7.68 -20.13 -23.15
N VAL A 565 6.88 -19.53 -24.00
CA VAL A 565 5.97 -18.48 -23.54
C VAL A 565 4.88 -19.11 -22.71
N ASN A 566 5.05 -19.08 -21.44
CA ASN A 566 3.98 -19.38 -20.54
C ASN A 566 4.01 -18.41 -19.38
N VAL A 567 2.82 -17.89 -19.11
CA VAL A 567 2.33 -18.04 -17.78
C VAL A 567 1.66 -16.83 -17.15
N ARG A 568 1.69 -15.63 -17.67
CA ARG A 568 1.03 -14.53 -16.93
C ARG A 568 -0.06 -13.77 -17.68
N LEU A 569 -0.33 -14.16 -18.90
CA LEU A 569 -1.58 -13.74 -19.54
C LEU A 569 -2.63 -14.80 -19.26
N SER A 570 -3.82 -14.38 -18.86
CA SER A 570 -4.97 -15.30 -18.86
C SER A 570 -5.13 -15.88 -20.27
N GLU A 571 -5.66 -17.09 -20.39
CA GLU A 571 -5.92 -17.72 -21.70
C GLU A 571 -6.74 -16.80 -22.62
N ASP A 572 -7.66 -16.02 -22.05
CA ASP A 572 -8.47 -15.06 -22.79
C ASP A 572 -7.66 -13.89 -23.31
N ALA A 573 -6.72 -13.34 -22.52
CA ALA A 573 -5.84 -12.28 -22.97
C ALA A 573 -4.85 -12.77 -24.04
N ALA A 574 -4.31 -13.96 -23.89
CA ALA A 574 -3.45 -14.58 -24.89
C ALA A 574 -4.22 -14.90 -26.19
N LYS A 575 -5.47 -15.31 -26.06
CA LYS A 575 -6.38 -15.53 -27.22
C LYS A 575 -6.70 -14.23 -27.92
N ALA A 576 -7.09 -13.17 -27.17
CA ALA A 576 -7.36 -11.87 -27.73
C ALA A 576 -6.17 -11.30 -28.50
N LEU A 577 -4.94 -11.45 -27.97
CA LEU A 577 -3.72 -11.02 -28.67
C LEU A 577 -3.50 -11.81 -29.95
N ARG A 578 -3.73 -13.13 -29.97
CA ARG A 578 -3.67 -13.95 -31.17
C ARG A 578 -4.71 -13.55 -32.20
N ASP A 579 -5.92 -13.28 -31.77
CA ASP A 579 -7.03 -12.84 -32.63
C ASP A 579 -6.73 -11.47 -33.28
N PHE A 580 -5.91 -10.64 -32.65
CA PHE A 580 -5.38 -9.39 -33.23
C PHE A 580 -4.09 -9.58 -34.07
N GLY A 581 -3.70 -10.81 -34.38
CA GLY A 581 -2.54 -11.11 -35.23
C GLY A 581 -1.19 -10.86 -34.55
N VAL A 582 -1.12 -10.96 -33.22
CA VAL A 582 0.11 -10.82 -32.45
C VAL A 582 0.92 -12.09 -32.56
N SER A 583 2.12 -11.99 -33.11
CA SER A 583 3.00 -13.14 -33.39
C SER A 583 4.21 -13.28 -32.46
N GLY A 584 4.48 -12.28 -31.61
CA GLY A 584 5.59 -12.27 -30.65
C GLY A 584 5.23 -12.91 -29.32
N GLY A 585 6.23 -13.14 -28.47
CA GLY A 585 6.07 -13.54 -27.07
C GLY A 585 6.06 -12.36 -26.13
N PRO A 586 5.67 -12.56 -24.84
CA PRO A 586 5.67 -11.50 -23.86
C PRO A 586 7.09 -11.05 -23.46
N TYR A 587 8.13 -11.81 -23.80
CA TYR A 587 9.51 -11.56 -23.36
C TYR A 587 10.49 -11.44 -24.53
N VAL A 588 11.52 -10.62 -24.33
CA VAL A 588 12.59 -10.40 -25.29
C VAL A 588 13.96 -10.57 -24.60
N PRO A 589 14.90 -11.35 -25.18
CA PRO A 589 16.24 -11.45 -24.64
C PRO A 589 17.05 -10.20 -24.95
N VAL A 590 17.88 -9.80 -23.99
CA VAL A 590 18.85 -8.71 -24.09
C VAL A 590 20.25 -9.28 -23.81
N ALA A 591 21.12 -9.25 -24.79
CA ALA A 591 22.51 -9.66 -24.64
C ALA A 591 23.27 -8.57 -23.88
N MET A 592 23.71 -8.88 -22.68
CA MET A 592 24.47 -7.97 -21.82
C MET A 592 25.95 -8.01 -22.19
N ARG A 593 26.66 -6.89 -22.01
CA ARG A 593 28.09 -6.75 -22.28
C ARG A 593 28.98 -7.75 -21.53
N ASN A 594 28.53 -8.20 -20.35
CA ASN A 594 29.21 -9.20 -19.52
C ASN A 594 28.99 -10.65 -19.98
N GLY A 595 28.22 -10.86 -21.07
CA GLY A 595 27.89 -12.18 -21.62
C GLY A 595 26.60 -12.80 -21.09
N ASP A 596 25.95 -12.19 -20.10
CA ASP A 596 24.65 -12.65 -19.58
C ASP A 596 23.49 -12.35 -20.55
N ILE A 597 22.40 -13.08 -20.43
CA ILE A 597 21.13 -12.77 -21.09
C ILE A 597 20.15 -12.25 -20.04
N LEU A 598 19.87 -10.98 -20.14
CA LEU A 598 18.76 -10.36 -19.39
C LEU A 598 17.48 -10.48 -20.20
N TRP A 599 16.33 -10.51 -19.54
CA TRP A 599 15.04 -10.58 -20.20
C TRP A 599 14.22 -9.31 -19.95
N GLY A 600 13.67 -8.77 -21.02
CA GLY A 600 12.67 -7.70 -20.97
C GLY A 600 11.28 -8.21 -21.29
N ALA A 601 10.28 -7.38 -21.04
CA ALA A 601 8.87 -7.69 -21.25
C ALA A 601 8.09 -6.49 -21.80
N LEU A 602 6.87 -6.69 -22.23
CA LEU A 602 5.86 -5.73 -22.70
C LEU A 602 6.32 -4.81 -23.84
N ARG A 603 7.38 -4.07 -23.63
CA ARG A 603 7.83 -2.98 -24.50
C ARG A 603 9.16 -3.32 -25.16
N TYR A 604 9.31 -2.86 -26.38
CA TYR A 604 10.55 -2.93 -27.15
C TYR A 604 10.85 -1.56 -27.74
N ALA A 605 12.04 -1.05 -27.48
CA ALA A 605 12.54 0.18 -28.06
C ALA A 605 14.06 0.09 -28.25
N GLU A 606 14.54 0.29 -29.47
CA GLU A 606 15.96 0.48 -29.78
C GLU A 606 16.37 1.88 -29.34
N LEU A 607 17.49 2.01 -28.66
CA LEU A 607 17.95 3.27 -28.10
C LEU A 607 18.96 3.96 -29.00
N ASP A 608 18.69 5.20 -29.34
CA ASP A 608 19.63 6.16 -29.90
C ASP A 608 20.09 7.10 -28.81
N ALA A 609 21.26 6.86 -28.27
CA ALA A 609 21.80 7.57 -27.11
C ALA A 609 23.28 7.89 -27.35
N PRO A 610 23.57 8.99 -28.08
CA PRO A 610 24.95 9.45 -28.26
C PRO A 610 25.65 9.65 -26.91
N ASP A 611 26.94 9.34 -26.83
CA ASP A 611 27.79 9.47 -25.64
C ASP A 611 27.32 8.61 -24.43
N ALA A 612 26.51 7.56 -24.66
CA ALA A 612 26.14 6.61 -23.66
C ALA A 612 26.94 5.30 -23.75
N ASP A 613 27.21 4.71 -22.59
CA ASP A 613 27.73 3.34 -22.51
C ASP A 613 26.61 2.36 -22.83
N THR A 614 26.72 1.55 -23.87
CA THR A 614 25.81 0.44 -24.12
C THR A 614 26.16 -0.73 -23.19
N LEU A 615 25.24 -1.10 -22.32
CA LEU A 615 25.37 -2.22 -21.38
C LEU A 615 24.69 -3.48 -21.90
N GLY A 616 23.63 -3.33 -22.70
CA GLY A 616 22.87 -4.44 -23.26
C GLY A 616 22.29 -4.10 -24.63
N ALA A 617 22.12 -5.09 -25.47
CA ALA A 617 21.62 -4.95 -26.84
C ALA A 617 20.61 -6.06 -27.18
N PHE A 618 19.59 -5.74 -27.98
CA PHE A 618 18.67 -6.77 -28.51
C PHE A 618 19.35 -7.64 -29.57
N ARG A 619 20.18 -7.01 -30.40
CA ARG A 619 21.03 -7.63 -31.44
C ARG A 619 22.23 -6.73 -31.68
N PRO A 620 23.29 -7.21 -32.37
CA PRO A 620 24.44 -6.37 -32.67
C PRO A 620 24.06 -5.05 -33.33
N GLY A 621 24.54 -3.94 -32.75
CA GLY A 621 24.28 -2.58 -33.25
C GLY A 621 22.94 -1.96 -32.75
N THR A 622 22.13 -2.65 -31.94
CA THR A 622 20.88 -2.12 -31.42
C THR A 622 20.92 -2.01 -29.89
N ALA A 623 21.27 -0.84 -29.35
CA ALA A 623 21.30 -0.62 -27.93
C ALA A 623 19.89 -0.78 -27.30
N CYS A 624 19.86 -1.47 -26.16
CA CYS A 624 18.67 -1.66 -25.35
C CYS A 624 18.83 -1.11 -23.93
N ILE A 625 20.00 -1.32 -23.33
CA ILE A 625 20.29 -0.79 -21.99
C ILE A 625 21.52 0.10 -22.10
N VAL A 626 21.37 1.33 -21.67
CA VAL A 626 22.44 2.32 -21.71
C VAL A 626 22.66 2.97 -20.35
N ARG A 627 23.91 3.36 -20.10
CA ARG A 627 24.29 4.19 -18.96
C ARG A 627 24.82 5.52 -19.49
N LYS A 628 24.34 6.64 -18.93
CA LYS A 628 24.70 7.97 -19.39
C LYS A 628 24.83 8.95 -18.23
N LYS A 629 25.72 9.93 -18.35
CA LYS A 629 25.80 11.09 -17.42
C LYS A 629 24.73 12.12 -17.77
N ILE A 630 24.02 12.60 -16.73
CA ILE A 630 23.04 13.68 -16.84
C ILE A 630 23.34 14.68 -15.71
N GLY A 631 23.97 15.79 -16.05
CA GLY A 631 24.52 16.70 -15.05
C GLY A 631 25.54 15.97 -14.16
N ASP A 632 25.38 16.08 -12.84
CA ASP A 632 26.23 15.38 -11.87
C ASP A 632 25.81 13.93 -11.64
N GLY A 633 24.59 13.55 -12.09
CA GLY A 633 24.01 12.22 -11.87
C GLY A 633 24.27 11.21 -12.98
N THR A 634 23.63 10.06 -12.84
CA THR A 634 23.77 8.94 -13.80
C THR A 634 22.39 8.38 -14.13
N LEU A 635 22.10 8.27 -15.41
CA LEU A 635 20.91 7.64 -15.95
C LEU A 635 21.25 6.23 -16.46
N TYR A 636 20.48 5.25 -16.02
CA TYR A 636 20.34 3.95 -16.65
C TYR A 636 18.98 3.91 -17.35
N TYR A 637 18.96 3.73 -18.65
CA TYR A 637 17.73 3.66 -19.43
C TYR A 637 17.63 2.31 -20.13
N CYS A 638 16.47 1.65 -19.96
CA CYS A 638 16.16 0.35 -20.53
C CYS A 638 15.12 0.50 -21.64
N GLY A 639 15.38 0.03 -22.84
CA GLY A 639 14.44 0.00 -23.96
C GLY A 639 13.38 -1.12 -23.83
N THR A 640 13.24 -1.71 -22.66
CA THR A 640 12.25 -2.74 -22.34
C THR A 640 11.99 -2.77 -20.82
N ASN A 641 10.91 -3.45 -20.39
CA ASN A 641 10.59 -3.61 -18.96
C ASN A 641 11.38 -4.80 -18.39
N VAL A 642 12.51 -4.52 -17.77
CA VAL A 642 13.41 -5.56 -17.25
C VAL A 642 12.96 -6.13 -15.91
N GLY A 643 12.23 -5.35 -15.12
CA GLY A 643 11.64 -5.81 -13.85
C GLY A 643 10.67 -6.96 -14.07
N GLU A 644 9.74 -6.83 -15.01
CA GLU A 644 8.79 -7.89 -15.35
C GLU A 644 9.47 -9.14 -15.91
N GLY A 645 10.55 -8.96 -16.72
CA GLY A 645 11.33 -10.06 -17.28
C GLY A 645 12.27 -10.75 -16.31
N SER A 646 12.47 -10.19 -15.11
CA SER A 646 13.54 -10.58 -14.15
C SER A 646 13.52 -12.05 -13.74
N PHE A 647 12.37 -12.68 -13.65
CA PHE A 647 12.24 -14.08 -13.22
C PHE A 647 12.83 -15.07 -14.22
N LYS A 648 12.99 -14.70 -15.49
CA LYS A 648 13.58 -15.54 -16.54
C LYS A 648 15.08 -15.75 -16.32
N ASN A 649 15.79 -14.73 -15.84
CA ASN A 649 17.18 -14.83 -15.41
C ASN A 649 17.42 -13.86 -14.26
N LYS A 650 17.14 -14.33 -13.05
CA LYS A 650 17.27 -13.53 -11.81
C LYS A 650 18.71 -13.06 -11.59
N ALA A 651 19.70 -13.88 -11.93
CA ALA A 651 21.12 -13.53 -11.73
C ALA A 651 21.54 -12.33 -12.59
N ALA A 652 21.12 -12.30 -13.87
CA ALA A 652 21.41 -11.17 -14.76
C ALA A 652 20.68 -9.89 -14.31
N PHE A 653 19.43 -9.99 -13.85
CA PHE A 653 18.70 -8.86 -13.27
C PHE A 653 19.39 -8.33 -12.00
N ASP A 654 19.80 -9.24 -11.11
CA ASP A 654 20.51 -8.91 -9.88
C ASP A 654 21.85 -8.22 -10.15
N ALA A 655 22.57 -8.67 -11.19
CA ALA A 655 23.85 -8.06 -11.60
C ALA A 655 23.65 -6.61 -12.08
N LEU A 656 22.63 -6.36 -12.92
CA LEU A 656 22.27 -5.01 -13.39
C LEU A 656 21.89 -4.11 -12.21
N LEU A 657 20.97 -4.56 -11.37
CA LEU A 657 20.48 -3.74 -10.25
C LEU A 657 21.59 -3.50 -9.22
N GLY A 658 22.44 -4.50 -8.96
CA GLY A 658 23.62 -4.34 -8.13
C GLY A 658 24.61 -3.30 -8.67
N GLU A 659 24.80 -3.21 -10.00
CA GLU A 659 25.59 -2.13 -10.63
C GLU A 659 24.95 -0.76 -10.40
N VAL A 660 23.66 -0.62 -10.64
CA VAL A 660 22.90 0.64 -10.43
C VAL A 660 23.03 1.12 -8.98
N LEU A 661 22.82 0.23 -8.00
CA LEU A 661 22.91 0.57 -6.59
C LEU A 661 24.32 0.98 -6.15
N ARG A 662 25.36 0.28 -6.65
CA ARG A 662 26.75 0.68 -6.40
C ARG A 662 27.08 2.04 -7.02
N THR A 663 26.60 2.33 -8.23
CA THR A 663 26.78 3.65 -8.86
C THR A 663 26.16 4.76 -8.04
N GLY A 664 25.00 4.53 -7.41
CA GLY A 664 24.35 5.44 -6.50
C GLY A 664 24.92 5.45 -5.07
N ASN A 665 25.99 4.70 -4.80
CA ASN A 665 26.54 4.55 -3.44
C ASN A 665 25.51 4.09 -2.39
N ALA A 666 24.49 3.33 -2.82
CA ALA A 666 23.57 2.69 -1.89
C ALA A 666 24.23 1.49 -1.24
N ALA A 667 24.05 1.34 0.06
CA ALA A 667 24.65 0.26 0.84
C ALA A 667 23.57 -0.57 1.56
N PRO A 668 23.75 -1.90 1.68
CA PRO A 668 22.85 -2.71 2.49
C PRO A 668 23.02 -2.39 3.98
N THR A 669 21.95 -2.53 4.74
CA THR A 669 21.95 -2.33 6.20
C THR A 669 23.00 -3.19 6.86
N LEU A 670 23.84 -2.59 7.70
CA LEU A 670 24.96 -3.23 8.38
C LEU A 670 25.91 -4.05 7.47
N GLY A 671 25.91 -3.77 6.15
CA GLY A 671 26.72 -4.50 5.18
C GLY A 671 26.25 -5.94 4.91
N ALA A 672 25.09 -6.36 5.40
CA ALA A 672 24.59 -7.73 5.23
C ALA A 672 24.47 -8.14 3.76
N ARG A 673 24.92 -9.34 3.44
CA ARG A 673 24.93 -9.90 2.06
C ARG A 673 24.72 -11.42 2.11
N GLY A 674 24.69 -12.05 0.95
CA GLY A 674 24.67 -13.51 0.83
C GLY A 674 23.31 -14.14 1.13
N GLY A 675 22.22 -13.35 1.07
CA GLY A 675 20.86 -13.85 1.29
C GLY A 675 20.46 -13.94 2.76
N VAL A 676 21.28 -13.40 3.66
CA VAL A 676 20.91 -13.09 5.04
C VAL A 676 20.39 -11.65 5.07
N ARG A 677 19.22 -11.43 5.62
CA ARG A 677 18.65 -10.10 5.80
C ARG A 677 18.94 -9.60 7.21
N ALA A 678 19.42 -8.37 7.30
CA ALA A 678 19.53 -7.61 8.54
C ALA A 678 18.80 -6.27 8.39
N ASP A 679 17.97 -5.93 9.37
CA ASP A 679 17.39 -4.60 9.54
C ASP A 679 17.88 -4.06 10.89
N ALA A 680 18.12 -2.75 10.98
CA ALA A 680 18.73 -2.13 12.14
C ALA A 680 17.87 -0.96 12.63
N LEU A 681 17.60 -0.92 13.94
CA LEU A 681 16.80 0.11 14.58
C LEU A 681 17.64 0.97 15.51
N TYR A 682 17.57 2.27 15.29
CA TYR A 682 18.35 3.29 15.99
C TYR A 682 17.45 4.22 16.79
N GLU A 683 17.89 4.57 17.99
CA GLU A 683 17.40 5.72 18.72
C GLU A 683 18.43 6.84 18.58
N ARG A 684 18.13 7.85 17.77
CA ARG A 684 19.12 8.80 17.23
C ARG A 684 20.23 8.05 16.46
N ASP A 685 21.48 8.15 16.92
CA ASP A 685 22.62 7.49 16.27
C ASP A 685 22.99 6.14 16.95
N ARG A 686 22.31 5.79 18.04
CA ARG A 686 22.58 4.58 18.79
C ARG A 686 21.82 3.38 18.21
N LEU A 687 22.54 2.37 17.76
CA LEU A 687 21.96 1.09 17.37
C LEU A 687 21.42 0.37 18.61
N ASN A 688 20.12 0.07 18.60
CA ASN A 688 19.42 -0.57 19.71
C ASN A 688 19.03 -2.01 19.40
N PHE A 689 18.63 -2.27 18.15
CA PHE A 689 18.14 -3.59 17.75
C PHE A 689 18.61 -3.96 16.35
N ILE A 690 18.79 -5.26 16.14
CA ILE A 690 19.02 -5.87 14.82
C ILE A 690 17.99 -6.98 14.63
N ALA A 691 17.16 -6.89 13.58
CA ALA A 691 16.33 -8.00 13.13
C ALA A 691 17.14 -8.79 12.10
N LEU A 692 17.42 -10.06 12.40
CA LEU A 692 18.27 -10.92 11.56
C LEU A 692 17.47 -12.12 11.07
N ARG A 693 17.54 -12.37 9.76
CA ARG A 693 16.79 -13.44 9.10
C ARG A 693 17.61 -14.16 8.03
N ASN A 694 17.61 -15.49 8.07
CA ASN A 694 18.04 -16.36 6.99
C ASN A 694 16.84 -17.21 6.49
N PRO A 695 16.14 -16.83 5.43
CA PRO A 695 15.00 -17.60 4.93
C PRO A 695 15.43 -18.82 4.10
N GLY A 696 16.73 -19.02 3.88
CA GLY A 696 17.25 -20.14 3.08
C GLY A 696 17.18 -21.47 3.80
N ALA A 697 17.26 -22.55 3.02
CA ALA A 697 17.29 -23.93 3.53
C ALA A 697 18.68 -24.37 4.08
N GLU A 698 19.68 -23.51 3.98
CA GLU A 698 21.04 -23.80 4.44
C GLU A 698 21.55 -22.67 5.35
N ALA A 699 22.45 -23.01 6.25
CA ALA A 699 23.15 -22.02 7.06
C ALA A 699 24.04 -21.13 6.18
N ARG A 700 24.09 -19.83 6.48
CA ARG A 700 24.81 -18.84 5.66
C ARG A 700 25.75 -18.00 6.50
N PRO A 701 26.99 -17.80 6.05
CA PRO A 701 27.89 -16.88 6.73
C PRO A 701 27.47 -15.43 6.48
N VAL A 702 27.57 -14.60 7.53
CA VAL A 702 27.40 -13.16 7.42
C VAL A 702 28.29 -12.43 8.41
N SER A 703 28.82 -11.29 8.01
CA SER A 703 29.47 -10.32 8.90
C SER A 703 28.63 -9.04 8.89
N LEU A 704 28.33 -8.52 10.08
CA LEU A 704 27.51 -7.31 10.26
C LEU A 704 28.39 -6.18 10.81
N GLY A 705 28.34 -5.02 10.12
CA GLY A 705 29.11 -3.84 10.47
C GLY A 705 28.46 -3.03 11.60
N PHE A 706 28.68 -3.40 12.83
CA PHE A 706 28.32 -2.63 14.02
C PHE A 706 29.39 -2.79 15.11
N GLU A 707 29.36 -1.96 16.13
CA GLU A 707 30.28 -2.01 17.26
C GLU A 707 29.62 -2.71 18.46
N GLY A 708 30.39 -3.51 19.22
CA GLY A 708 29.92 -4.20 20.42
C GLY A 708 29.31 -5.57 20.13
N ARG A 709 28.44 -5.99 21.06
CA ARG A 709 27.77 -7.29 21.06
C ARG A 709 26.27 -7.15 20.99
N ALA A 710 25.60 -8.15 20.43
CA ALA A 710 24.15 -8.22 20.43
C ALA A 710 23.68 -9.63 20.78
N ARG A 711 22.55 -9.73 21.51
CA ARG A 711 21.94 -10.97 21.95
C ARG A 711 20.52 -11.12 21.43
N GLY A 712 20.23 -12.26 20.83
CA GLY A 712 18.91 -12.63 20.35
C GLY A 712 17.91 -12.82 21.48
N LEU A 713 16.76 -12.17 21.36
CA LEU A 713 15.71 -12.18 22.39
C LEU A 713 15.02 -13.55 22.51
N PHE A 714 14.89 -14.26 21.40
CA PHE A 714 14.19 -15.55 21.34
C PHE A 714 15.17 -16.73 21.32
N SER A 715 16.26 -16.62 20.58
CA SER A 715 17.26 -17.70 20.47
C SER A 715 18.31 -17.69 21.57
N GLY A 716 18.57 -16.53 22.19
CA GLY A 716 19.69 -16.34 23.09
C GLY A 716 21.05 -16.33 22.40
N LEU A 717 21.11 -16.42 21.06
CA LEU A 717 22.34 -16.37 20.29
C LEU A 717 23.07 -15.03 20.52
N GLU A 718 24.39 -15.09 20.73
CA GLU A 718 25.23 -13.91 20.83
C GLU A 718 26.02 -13.69 19.55
N ILE A 719 26.08 -12.45 19.09
CA ILE A 719 26.84 -12.04 17.92
C ILE A 719 27.72 -10.83 18.25
N GLU A 720 28.87 -10.73 17.60
CA GLU A 720 29.80 -9.61 17.74
C GLU A 720 29.98 -8.90 16.41
N GLY A 721 29.91 -7.56 16.44
CA GLY A 721 30.06 -6.77 15.22
C GLY A 721 31.41 -6.97 14.55
N GLY A 722 31.41 -6.97 13.22
CA GLY A 722 32.61 -7.22 12.41
C GLY A 722 33.07 -8.68 12.33
N ARG A 723 32.57 -9.58 13.20
CA ARG A 723 32.90 -11.01 13.09
C ARG A 723 31.95 -11.76 12.19
N GLU A 724 32.49 -12.75 11.48
CA GLU A 724 31.67 -13.67 10.70
C GLU A 724 30.96 -14.65 11.62
N ILE A 725 29.65 -14.76 11.41
CA ILE A 725 28.78 -15.72 12.09
C ILE A 725 28.08 -16.61 11.05
N SER A 726 27.77 -17.84 11.42
CA SER A 726 26.94 -18.74 10.61
C SER A 726 25.49 -18.63 11.08
N VAL A 727 24.62 -18.05 10.26
CA VAL A 727 23.17 -17.91 10.57
C VAL A 727 22.46 -19.18 10.11
N PRO A 728 21.82 -19.94 11.02
CA PRO A 728 21.16 -21.21 10.68
C PRO A 728 20.10 -21.06 9.57
N ALA A 729 19.78 -22.15 8.89
CA ALA A 729 18.64 -22.24 7.98
C ALA A 729 17.34 -21.91 8.71
N GLY A 730 16.43 -21.20 8.05
CA GLY A 730 15.14 -20.83 8.63
C GLY A 730 15.22 -19.93 9.88
N PHE A 731 16.35 -19.30 10.15
CA PHE A 731 16.53 -18.47 11.34
C PHE A 731 15.85 -17.11 11.23
N CYS A 732 15.17 -16.69 12.31
CA CYS A 732 14.62 -15.34 12.45
C CYS A 732 14.61 -14.92 13.91
N ASP A 733 15.26 -13.79 14.27
CA ASP A 733 15.27 -13.26 15.63
C ASP A 733 15.50 -11.74 15.67
N LEU A 734 15.13 -11.15 16.79
CA LEU A 734 15.41 -9.75 17.13
C LEU A 734 16.49 -9.68 18.21
N PHE A 735 17.59 -9.06 17.90
CA PHE A 735 18.72 -8.89 18.79
C PHE A 735 18.67 -7.54 19.48
N THR A 736 18.97 -7.52 20.78
CA THR A 736 19.28 -6.29 21.52
C THR A 736 20.78 -6.05 21.48
N VAL A 737 21.17 -4.82 21.12
CA VAL A 737 22.57 -4.41 21.14
C VAL A 737 22.92 -3.91 22.52
N GLU A 738 23.98 -4.45 23.10
CA GLU A 738 24.53 -4.05 24.40
C GLU A 738 25.38 -2.78 24.24
N PRO A 739 25.25 -1.80 25.14
CA PRO A 739 26.21 -0.70 25.17
C PRO A 739 27.61 -1.23 25.49
N GLU A 740 28.64 -0.66 24.88
CA GLU A 740 30.03 -0.88 25.31
C GLU A 740 30.25 -0.40 26.73
#